data_2e47d3ae4de0136d88c89f827585ebf3
#
_entry.id   2e47d3ae4de0136d88c89f827585ebf3
#
_cell.length_a   1.000
_cell.length_b   1.000
_cell.length_c   1.000
_cell.angle_alpha   90.00
_cell.angle_beta   90.00
_cell.angle_gamma   90.00
#
_symmetry.space_group_name_H-M   'P 1'
#
loop_
_entity.id
_entity.type
_entity.pdbx_description
1 polymer ?
#
loop_
_entity_poly.entity_id
_entity_poly.type
_entity_poly.pdbx_seq_one_letter_code
_entity_poly.pdbx_strand_id
1 'polypeptide(L)'
;MAPPDLPLFERDREQAVLSAVIGELRSGRPALVTVTGEPGLGQNELLRWAAGQARDRGVHVLAARATSAEHELRYGVVAQLLAPEDRDIATRLFVAPQRPGGLPGLNHLLTACHDRPTLLVVQDVQWLDPASLRWLEALARRLPRAPLALLTSTTGTAIDRPEWSVGTPLTGLASTIELALPPLTTSGVSAAVRTVCGVPGDTDFTHALAQATRGVPAVVHEVLLRFTRTGCAPRAEHVEHLRALTAEVVGDHAAQALSELRDPVAVDVLRALAVCGDLLDFPLVCTLAGLHPVPEARLRATLMASGLLTPRDGSPPGHDAVVRARILEEMPAADRADLYARAARLAQRVAVADQGIAELLLRARPVGAPWAVATLRRGFAAALRSGRRDRATAYLARALDEPLRSEERARVELQLASVQMVTAPTAAERRLHGLIRSTGTGTGLRSQAVDLCLLGGDTRAARLAQPTGPGTLGDPAPYDADVPAPRRGSGTGSPPGRRARAVAGDATAPRGGNTSDPAHRDGADEHPERTATADNDATVSERDELATVSERHELIALLRVARFLRHEETCPGVPPAPALPEHSHSPAVAGVRAWEHAMAGVHLEASRRLARAAFAPDPGGRPPLVTPRLFACRALFLTDDGDEAEAHLATLLNEAHRQRAAIAIAHVLAVRADLHLRHGRPDAAARDLAAAEAELPPARLHPLFVPYWASLNLVADLQNGRPDRAREIAARPVPSLSEECATSAYLLFARGVLARSEDDPQRARAYFRACGRWLLHYGCVNPAVLPWRSLAAEAAHALGDDAEALRLTREEVRLAARWGTRSALGRAELGLAVVIRENRTEHFRAAVATLSESPARTDYTRAVLELASAESAEAERRTALALTSRRASTAGGVAPGPLPGFSQAPPAPAGVPPGRGAAPHPRPPAGWPALSPAEHETALLAASGLANREIATTLSVTTRAVELRLSGVYRKLRIRGREELRALRYGPEGG
;
A
#
# COMPACT_ATOMS: atom_id res chain seq x y z
N MET A 1 -37.12 -8.32 -40.72
CA MET A 1 -36.70 -7.24 -41.61
C MET A 1 -35.20 -7.45 -41.77
N ALA A 2 -34.71 -7.76 -42.97
CA ALA A 2 -33.29 -7.89 -43.22
C ALA A 2 -32.61 -6.57 -42.84
N PRO A 3 -31.46 -6.58 -42.16
CA PRO A 3 -30.73 -5.36 -41.88
C PRO A 3 -30.38 -4.69 -43.20
N PRO A 4 -30.37 -3.33 -43.25
CA PRO A 4 -30.00 -2.62 -44.47
C PRO A 4 -28.61 -3.04 -44.90
N ASP A 5 -28.40 -3.23 -46.23
CA ASP A 5 -27.09 -3.54 -46.81
C ASP A 5 -26.07 -2.51 -46.34
N LEU A 6 -25.13 -2.94 -45.53
CA LEU A 6 -24.05 -2.09 -45.02
C LEU A 6 -23.08 -1.77 -46.14
N PRO A 7 -22.62 -0.53 -46.29
CA PRO A 7 -21.55 -0.21 -47.23
C PRO A 7 -20.28 -0.94 -46.82
N LEU A 8 -19.63 -1.55 -47.81
CA LEU A 8 -18.33 -2.21 -47.62
C LEU A 8 -17.22 -1.15 -47.57
N PHE A 9 -16.80 -0.77 -46.37
CA PHE A 9 -15.72 0.21 -46.17
C PHE A 9 -14.36 -0.39 -46.51
N GLU A 10 -13.50 0.34 -47.22
CA GLU A 10 -12.14 -0.05 -47.59
C GLU A 10 -12.05 -1.43 -48.29
N ARG A 11 -13.00 -1.74 -49.18
CA ARG A 11 -13.03 -3.00 -49.92
C ARG A 11 -13.00 -2.78 -51.44
N ASP A 12 -12.60 -1.58 -51.87
CA ASP A 12 -12.60 -1.20 -53.29
C ASP A 12 -11.74 -2.12 -54.16
N ARG A 13 -10.59 -2.55 -53.64
CA ARG A 13 -9.65 -3.47 -54.32
C ARG A 13 -10.29 -4.87 -54.49
N GLU A 14 -10.88 -5.41 -53.45
CA GLU A 14 -11.51 -6.71 -53.43
C GLU A 14 -12.75 -6.71 -54.34
N GLN A 15 -13.53 -5.65 -54.24
CA GLN A 15 -14.69 -5.44 -55.13
C GLN A 15 -14.29 -5.35 -56.61
N ALA A 16 -13.20 -4.67 -56.93
CA ALA A 16 -12.68 -4.58 -58.30
C ALA A 16 -12.25 -5.97 -58.83
N VAL A 17 -11.52 -6.76 -58.02
CA VAL A 17 -11.11 -8.11 -58.36
C VAL A 17 -12.30 -9.02 -58.61
N LEU A 18 -13.31 -9.00 -57.70
CA LEU A 18 -14.51 -9.82 -57.84
C LEU A 18 -15.35 -9.39 -59.04
N SER A 19 -15.45 -8.09 -59.33
CA SER A 19 -16.12 -7.56 -60.52
C SER A 19 -15.44 -8.03 -61.81
N ALA A 20 -14.10 -8.07 -61.87
CA ALA A 20 -13.34 -8.61 -62.98
C ALA A 20 -13.61 -10.11 -63.17
N VAL A 21 -13.56 -10.89 -62.06
CA VAL A 21 -13.90 -12.34 -62.11
C VAL A 21 -15.29 -12.58 -62.65
N ILE A 22 -16.29 -11.81 -62.22
CA ILE A 22 -17.68 -11.94 -62.76
C ILE A 22 -17.74 -11.55 -64.25
N GLY A 23 -17.00 -10.55 -64.68
CA GLY A 23 -16.87 -10.17 -66.08
C GLY A 23 -16.23 -11.26 -66.95
N GLU A 24 -15.17 -11.89 -66.46
CA GLU A 24 -14.46 -12.99 -67.13
C GLU A 24 -15.34 -14.27 -67.20
N LEU A 25 -16.13 -14.56 -66.17
CA LEU A 25 -17.05 -15.69 -66.12
C LEU A 25 -18.11 -15.58 -67.22
N ARG A 26 -18.62 -14.38 -67.50
CA ARG A 26 -19.51 -14.15 -68.60
C ARG A 26 -18.87 -14.46 -69.98
N SER A 27 -17.58 -14.36 -70.09
CA SER A 27 -16.83 -14.74 -71.30
C SER A 27 -16.42 -16.22 -71.29
N GLY A 28 -16.95 -17.01 -70.35
CA GLY A 28 -16.70 -18.44 -70.20
C GLY A 28 -15.43 -18.81 -69.51
N ARG A 29 -14.71 -17.87 -68.86
CA ARG A 29 -13.48 -18.16 -68.11
C ARG A 29 -13.82 -18.58 -66.68
N PRO A 30 -13.35 -19.75 -66.26
CA PRO A 30 -13.54 -20.23 -64.89
C PRO A 30 -12.57 -19.54 -63.96
N ALA A 31 -13.01 -19.42 -62.70
CA ALA A 31 -12.18 -18.87 -61.62
C ALA A 31 -12.47 -19.57 -60.28
N LEU A 32 -11.41 -19.62 -59.43
CA LEU A 32 -11.57 -19.97 -58.02
C LEU A 32 -11.07 -18.78 -57.20
N VAL A 33 -11.94 -18.28 -56.33
CA VAL A 33 -11.60 -17.18 -55.41
C VAL A 33 -11.90 -17.63 -54.00
N THR A 34 -10.91 -17.45 -53.09
CA THR A 34 -11.07 -17.70 -51.71
C THR A 34 -10.87 -16.39 -50.92
N VAL A 35 -11.86 -16.00 -50.14
CA VAL A 35 -11.80 -14.83 -49.26
C VAL A 35 -11.44 -15.31 -47.85
N THR A 36 -10.31 -14.84 -47.35
CA THR A 36 -9.78 -15.24 -46.03
C THR A 36 -9.76 -14.05 -45.07
N GLY A 37 -9.81 -14.33 -43.78
CA GLY A 37 -9.68 -13.29 -42.75
C GLY A 37 -10.14 -13.77 -41.39
N GLU A 38 -9.91 -12.95 -40.36
CA GLU A 38 -10.45 -13.22 -39.01
C GLU A 38 -11.97 -13.09 -38.99
N PRO A 39 -12.66 -13.70 -37.99
CA PRO A 39 -14.10 -13.55 -37.82
C PRO A 39 -14.53 -12.08 -37.72
N GLY A 40 -15.58 -11.69 -38.41
CA GLY A 40 -16.11 -10.33 -38.36
C GLY A 40 -15.51 -9.34 -39.35
N LEU A 41 -14.52 -9.74 -40.19
CA LEU A 41 -13.89 -8.84 -41.19
C LEU A 41 -14.76 -8.59 -42.44
N GLY A 42 -15.91 -9.22 -42.55
CA GLY A 42 -16.88 -8.96 -43.62
C GLY A 42 -16.77 -9.88 -44.83
N GLN A 43 -16.14 -11.08 -44.70
CA GLN A 43 -16.01 -12.06 -45.77
C GLN A 43 -17.37 -12.39 -46.41
N ASN A 44 -18.35 -12.75 -45.59
CA ASN A 44 -19.68 -13.14 -46.05
C ASN A 44 -20.48 -11.97 -46.66
N GLU A 45 -20.25 -10.72 -46.17
CA GLU A 45 -20.80 -9.51 -46.76
C GLU A 45 -20.25 -9.27 -48.17
N LEU A 46 -18.91 -9.43 -48.32
CA LEU A 46 -18.26 -9.29 -49.60
C LEU A 46 -18.74 -10.36 -50.61
N LEU A 47 -18.98 -11.61 -50.15
CA LEU A 47 -19.54 -12.67 -50.96
C LEU A 47 -20.99 -12.38 -51.35
N ARG A 48 -21.80 -11.85 -50.45
CA ARG A 48 -23.20 -11.44 -50.77
C ARG A 48 -23.23 -10.29 -51.78
N TRP A 49 -22.34 -9.29 -51.63
CA TRP A 49 -22.20 -8.22 -52.59
C TRP A 49 -21.83 -8.78 -53.97
N ALA A 50 -20.83 -9.68 -54.04
CA ALA A 50 -20.43 -10.32 -55.32
C ALA A 50 -21.55 -11.12 -55.95
N ALA A 51 -22.32 -11.86 -55.14
CA ALA A 51 -23.49 -12.60 -55.59
C ALA A 51 -24.58 -11.66 -56.17
N GLY A 52 -24.80 -10.50 -55.55
CA GLY A 52 -25.71 -9.44 -56.05
C GLY A 52 -25.24 -8.94 -57.42
N GLN A 53 -23.95 -8.50 -57.45
CA GLN A 53 -23.36 -8.03 -58.71
C GLN A 53 -23.38 -9.05 -59.86
N ALA A 54 -23.27 -10.34 -59.54
CA ALA A 54 -23.36 -11.41 -60.52
C ALA A 54 -24.77 -11.53 -61.08
N ARG A 55 -25.80 -11.50 -60.21
CA ARG A 55 -27.21 -11.53 -60.62
C ARG A 55 -27.58 -10.33 -61.47
N ASP A 56 -27.16 -9.13 -61.12
CA ASP A 56 -27.44 -7.90 -61.87
C ASP A 56 -26.80 -7.94 -63.27
N ARG A 57 -25.74 -8.73 -63.48
CA ARG A 57 -25.07 -8.96 -64.76
C ARG A 57 -25.60 -10.20 -65.53
N GLY A 58 -26.67 -10.86 -65.00
CA GLY A 58 -27.26 -12.01 -65.65
C GLY A 58 -26.51 -13.33 -65.49
N VAL A 59 -25.57 -13.41 -64.50
CA VAL A 59 -24.88 -14.63 -64.12
C VAL A 59 -25.80 -15.41 -63.17
N HIS A 60 -25.90 -16.71 -63.35
CA HIS A 60 -26.64 -17.59 -62.44
C HIS A 60 -25.87 -17.79 -61.15
N VAL A 61 -26.54 -17.69 -60.02
CA VAL A 61 -25.86 -17.73 -58.69
C VAL A 61 -26.49 -18.83 -57.84
N LEU A 62 -25.67 -19.78 -57.44
CA LEU A 62 -26.01 -20.80 -56.43
C LEU A 62 -25.21 -20.54 -55.18
N ALA A 63 -25.89 -20.41 -54.06
CA ALA A 63 -25.27 -20.06 -52.81
C ALA A 63 -25.57 -21.05 -51.71
N ALA A 64 -24.58 -21.38 -50.89
CA ALA A 64 -24.76 -22.21 -49.70
C ALA A 64 -23.88 -21.65 -48.55
N ARG A 65 -24.29 -21.94 -47.35
CA ARG A 65 -23.53 -21.61 -46.14
C ARG A 65 -23.30 -22.85 -45.28
N ALA A 66 -22.04 -23.16 -45.01
CA ALA A 66 -21.71 -24.19 -44.05
C ALA A 66 -21.85 -23.66 -42.62
N THR A 67 -22.36 -24.50 -41.72
CA THR A 67 -22.52 -24.17 -40.31
C THR A 67 -21.91 -25.26 -39.42
N SER A 68 -21.43 -24.90 -38.22
CA SER A 68 -20.93 -25.88 -37.26
C SER A 68 -22.00 -26.92 -36.87
N ALA A 69 -23.29 -26.52 -36.97
CA ALA A 69 -24.45 -27.39 -36.69
C ALA A 69 -24.67 -28.49 -37.72
N GLU A 70 -24.25 -28.22 -38.96
CA GLU A 70 -24.46 -29.14 -40.10
C GLU A 70 -23.17 -29.86 -40.51
N HIS A 71 -22.07 -29.69 -39.75
CA HIS A 71 -20.75 -30.32 -40.08
C HIS A 71 -20.82 -31.87 -40.17
N GLU A 72 -21.74 -32.50 -39.45
CA GLU A 72 -21.95 -33.97 -39.51
C GLU A 72 -22.98 -34.39 -40.56
N LEU A 73 -23.69 -33.39 -41.10
CA LEU A 73 -24.72 -33.68 -42.11
C LEU A 73 -24.10 -33.94 -43.47
N ARG A 74 -23.93 -35.20 -43.82
CA ARG A 74 -23.33 -35.65 -45.10
C ARG A 74 -23.99 -35.01 -46.32
N TYR A 75 -23.23 -34.29 -47.10
CA TYR A 75 -23.61 -33.48 -48.25
C TYR A 75 -24.57 -32.31 -47.91
N GLY A 76 -24.56 -31.81 -46.70
CA GLY A 76 -25.43 -30.71 -46.29
C GLY A 76 -25.29 -29.46 -47.18
N VAL A 77 -24.07 -29.02 -47.43
CA VAL A 77 -23.79 -27.86 -48.30
C VAL A 77 -24.09 -28.16 -49.78
N VAL A 78 -23.79 -29.37 -50.25
CA VAL A 78 -24.13 -29.79 -51.64
C VAL A 78 -25.66 -29.80 -51.87
N ALA A 79 -26.43 -30.24 -50.90
CA ALA A 79 -27.89 -30.19 -50.99
C ALA A 79 -28.40 -28.75 -51.07
N GLN A 80 -27.84 -27.81 -50.27
CA GLN A 80 -28.19 -26.38 -50.37
C GLN A 80 -27.89 -25.83 -51.78
N LEU A 81 -26.73 -26.16 -52.37
CA LEU A 81 -26.34 -25.70 -53.69
C LEU A 81 -27.25 -26.26 -54.81
N LEU A 82 -27.65 -27.53 -54.72
CA LEU A 82 -28.41 -28.20 -55.74
C LEU A 82 -29.92 -28.00 -55.60
N ALA A 83 -30.43 -27.63 -54.44
CA ALA A 83 -31.87 -27.45 -54.20
C ALA A 83 -32.61 -26.46 -55.16
N PRO A 84 -31.97 -25.35 -55.59
CA PRO A 84 -32.56 -24.45 -56.58
C PRO A 84 -32.64 -25.04 -57.98
N GLU A 85 -31.76 -26.00 -58.34
CA GLU A 85 -31.70 -26.63 -59.68
C GLU A 85 -32.53 -27.86 -59.73
N ASP A 86 -32.50 -28.73 -58.76
CA ASP A 86 -33.23 -29.97 -58.71
C ASP A 86 -33.49 -30.41 -57.27
N ARG A 87 -34.72 -30.18 -56.78
CA ARG A 87 -35.16 -30.56 -55.44
C ARG A 87 -35.14 -32.08 -55.23
N ASP A 88 -35.37 -32.87 -56.25
CA ASP A 88 -35.35 -34.31 -56.15
C ASP A 88 -33.96 -34.86 -55.96
N ILE A 89 -32.92 -34.28 -56.61
CA ILE A 89 -31.55 -34.61 -56.38
C ILE A 89 -31.15 -34.21 -54.94
N ALA A 90 -31.48 -32.99 -54.50
CA ALA A 90 -31.19 -32.52 -53.16
C ALA A 90 -31.83 -33.40 -52.08
N THR A 91 -33.10 -33.83 -52.25
CA THR A 91 -33.79 -34.72 -51.30
C THR A 91 -33.16 -36.12 -51.25
N ARG A 92 -32.78 -36.67 -52.40
CA ARG A 92 -32.17 -38.01 -52.54
C ARG A 92 -30.80 -38.07 -51.87
N LEU A 93 -30.08 -36.95 -51.68
CA LEU A 93 -28.80 -36.87 -50.96
C LEU A 93 -28.95 -37.35 -49.51
N PHE A 94 -30.11 -37.17 -48.91
CA PHE A 94 -30.34 -37.54 -47.51
C PHE A 94 -31.02 -38.93 -47.37
N VAL A 95 -31.75 -39.40 -48.39
CA VAL A 95 -32.58 -40.58 -48.28
C VAL A 95 -31.95 -41.86 -48.88
N ALA A 96 -31.16 -41.78 -49.94
CA ALA A 96 -30.61 -42.93 -50.61
C ALA A 96 -29.25 -43.39 -50.06
N PRO A 97 -28.97 -44.70 -49.90
CA PRO A 97 -27.66 -45.23 -49.55
C PRO A 97 -26.69 -44.92 -50.66
N GLN A 98 -25.77 -43.97 -50.43
CA GLN A 98 -24.80 -43.51 -51.42
C GLN A 98 -23.64 -44.51 -51.53
N ARG A 99 -23.27 -44.89 -52.78
CA ARG A 99 -22.05 -45.69 -53.01
C ARG A 99 -20.81 -44.91 -52.45
N PRO A 100 -19.89 -45.60 -51.77
CA PRO A 100 -18.65 -44.99 -51.37
C PRO A 100 -17.94 -44.35 -52.58
N GLY A 101 -17.63 -43.02 -52.50
CA GLY A 101 -16.94 -42.29 -53.58
C GLY A 101 -17.89 -41.67 -54.62
N GLY A 102 -19.20 -41.75 -54.54
CA GLY A 102 -20.12 -41.05 -55.40
C GLY A 102 -20.08 -39.52 -55.28
N LEU A 103 -20.23 -38.83 -56.44
CA LEU A 103 -20.30 -37.36 -56.49
C LEU A 103 -21.68 -36.96 -57.00
N PRO A 104 -22.73 -36.99 -56.18
CA PRO A 104 -24.08 -36.80 -56.55
C PRO A 104 -24.32 -35.41 -57.14
N GLY A 105 -25.11 -35.35 -58.26
CA GLY A 105 -25.50 -34.11 -58.93
C GLY A 105 -24.34 -33.32 -59.58
N LEU A 106 -23.07 -33.76 -59.50
CA LEU A 106 -21.93 -33.00 -60.04
C LEU A 106 -22.01 -32.89 -61.59
N ASN A 107 -22.33 -34.00 -62.25
CA ASN A 107 -22.49 -34.01 -63.78
C ASN A 107 -23.67 -33.16 -64.17
N HIS A 108 -24.78 -33.20 -63.46
CA HIS A 108 -25.98 -32.40 -63.75
C HIS A 108 -25.61 -30.89 -63.63
N LEU A 109 -24.94 -30.44 -62.55
CA LEU A 109 -24.47 -29.06 -62.38
C LEU A 109 -23.55 -28.67 -63.57
N LEU A 110 -22.55 -29.48 -63.89
CA LEU A 110 -21.62 -29.18 -64.97
C LEU A 110 -22.27 -29.07 -66.34
N THR A 111 -23.33 -29.85 -66.58
CA THR A 111 -24.10 -29.74 -67.84
C THR A 111 -24.92 -28.46 -67.83
N ALA A 112 -25.62 -28.13 -66.74
CA ALA A 112 -26.40 -26.90 -66.59
C ALA A 112 -25.55 -25.62 -66.75
N CYS A 113 -24.30 -25.66 -66.33
CA CYS A 113 -23.38 -24.53 -66.44
C CYS A 113 -22.91 -24.23 -67.86
N HIS A 114 -22.99 -25.22 -68.80
CA HIS A 114 -22.69 -24.99 -70.22
C HIS A 114 -23.70 -24.10 -70.89
N ASP A 115 -24.95 -24.17 -70.47
CA ASP A 115 -26.06 -23.36 -71.02
C ASP A 115 -26.04 -21.93 -70.45
N ARG A 116 -25.52 -21.71 -69.24
CA ARG A 116 -25.47 -20.40 -68.56
C ARG A 116 -24.31 -20.30 -67.66
N PRO A 117 -23.50 -19.19 -67.73
CA PRO A 117 -22.39 -18.93 -66.75
C PRO A 117 -22.93 -18.95 -65.34
N THR A 118 -22.27 -19.73 -64.47
CA THR A 118 -22.72 -19.95 -63.08
C THR A 118 -21.67 -19.56 -62.08
N LEU A 119 -22.08 -18.81 -61.01
CA LEU A 119 -21.29 -18.49 -59.83
C LEU A 119 -21.75 -19.35 -58.66
N LEU A 120 -20.85 -20.16 -58.13
CA LEU A 120 -21.07 -20.88 -56.89
C LEU A 120 -20.48 -20.06 -55.73
N VAL A 121 -21.27 -19.82 -54.70
CA VAL A 121 -20.87 -19.11 -53.49
C VAL A 121 -21.00 -20.04 -52.30
N VAL A 122 -19.91 -20.37 -51.64
CA VAL A 122 -19.88 -21.22 -50.45
C VAL A 122 -19.26 -20.45 -49.31
N GLN A 123 -20.11 -20.13 -48.34
CA GLN A 123 -19.71 -19.37 -47.15
C GLN A 123 -19.24 -20.31 -46.04
N ASP A 124 -18.25 -19.87 -45.27
CA ASP A 124 -17.76 -20.51 -44.06
C ASP A 124 -17.25 -21.94 -44.24
N VAL A 125 -16.45 -22.19 -45.32
CA VAL A 125 -15.98 -23.53 -45.73
C VAL A 125 -15.25 -24.30 -44.61
N GLN A 126 -14.83 -23.65 -43.53
CA GLN A 126 -14.29 -24.31 -42.36
C GLN A 126 -15.26 -25.26 -41.66
N TRP A 127 -16.58 -25.11 -41.92
CA TRP A 127 -17.63 -25.93 -41.32
C TRP A 127 -18.20 -26.96 -42.29
N LEU A 128 -17.54 -27.18 -43.44
CA LEU A 128 -17.98 -28.18 -44.41
C LEU A 128 -17.94 -29.58 -43.81
N ASP A 129 -18.96 -30.35 -44.09
CA ASP A 129 -18.92 -31.79 -43.87
C ASP A 129 -17.91 -32.48 -44.83
N PRO A 130 -17.29 -33.61 -44.42
CA PRO A 130 -16.25 -34.27 -45.23
C PRO A 130 -16.72 -34.75 -46.63
N ALA A 131 -18.01 -34.96 -46.83
CA ALA A 131 -18.51 -35.39 -48.12
C ALA A 131 -18.72 -34.20 -49.07
N SER A 132 -19.20 -33.05 -48.55
CA SER A 132 -19.30 -31.79 -49.31
C SER A 132 -17.92 -31.26 -49.65
N LEU A 133 -16.93 -31.40 -48.78
CA LEU A 133 -15.53 -30.98 -49.05
C LEU A 133 -14.97 -31.76 -50.25
N ARG A 134 -15.06 -33.11 -50.26
CA ARG A 134 -14.62 -33.97 -51.37
C ARG A 134 -15.34 -33.64 -52.65
N TRP A 135 -16.65 -33.31 -52.58
CA TRP A 135 -17.45 -32.92 -53.73
C TRP A 135 -16.93 -31.58 -54.31
N LEU A 136 -16.70 -30.57 -53.49
CA LEU A 136 -16.13 -29.28 -53.92
C LEU A 136 -14.73 -29.41 -54.49
N GLU A 137 -13.85 -30.25 -53.90
CA GLU A 137 -12.56 -30.59 -54.50
C GLU A 137 -12.66 -31.22 -55.86
N ALA A 138 -13.62 -32.16 -56.06
CA ALA A 138 -13.84 -32.81 -57.32
C ALA A 138 -14.43 -31.82 -58.38
N LEU A 139 -15.28 -30.89 -57.97
CA LEU A 139 -15.76 -29.78 -58.78
C LEU A 139 -14.62 -28.88 -59.22
N ALA A 140 -13.80 -28.44 -58.29
CA ALA A 140 -12.68 -27.52 -58.55
C ALA A 140 -11.69 -28.08 -59.56
N ARG A 141 -11.39 -29.39 -59.51
CA ARG A 141 -10.56 -30.09 -60.55
C ARG A 141 -11.16 -30.06 -61.93
N ARG A 142 -12.51 -29.81 -62.07
CA ARG A 142 -13.25 -29.75 -63.34
C ARG A 142 -13.57 -28.31 -63.77
N LEU A 143 -13.29 -27.33 -62.95
CA LEU A 143 -13.53 -25.90 -63.25
C LEU A 143 -12.98 -25.46 -64.63
N PRO A 144 -11.75 -25.85 -65.04
CA PRO A 144 -11.19 -25.42 -66.34
C PRO A 144 -12.00 -25.80 -67.58
N ARG A 145 -12.96 -26.69 -67.43
CA ARG A 145 -13.79 -27.23 -68.55
C ARG A 145 -15.24 -26.75 -68.56
N ALA A 146 -15.58 -25.81 -67.66
CA ALA A 146 -16.92 -25.29 -67.53
C ALA A 146 -16.95 -23.78 -67.30
N PRO A 147 -17.92 -23.00 -67.78
CA PRO A 147 -18.12 -21.60 -67.53
C PRO A 147 -18.63 -21.40 -66.05
N LEU A 148 -17.79 -21.72 -65.09
CA LEU A 148 -18.15 -21.82 -63.69
C LEU A 148 -17.08 -21.10 -62.83
N ALA A 149 -17.50 -20.27 -61.91
CA ALA A 149 -16.61 -19.72 -60.89
C ALA A 149 -17.07 -20.21 -59.50
N LEU A 150 -16.10 -20.55 -58.67
CA LEU A 150 -16.28 -20.91 -57.25
C LEU A 150 -15.71 -19.82 -56.35
N LEU A 151 -16.59 -19.23 -55.54
CA LEU A 151 -16.26 -18.19 -54.59
C LEU A 151 -16.49 -18.73 -53.18
N THR A 152 -15.46 -18.75 -52.36
CA THR A 152 -15.48 -19.32 -51.01
C THR A 152 -15.07 -18.31 -49.96
N SER A 153 -15.56 -18.42 -48.71
CA SER A 153 -15.04 -17.70 -47.54
C SER A 153 -14.55 -18.68 -46.47
N THR A 154 -13.49 -18.32 -45.79
CA THR A 154 -12.97 -19.06 -44.65
C THR A 154 -12.41 -18.11 -43.60
N THR A 155 -12.49 -18.52 -42.32
CA THR A 155 -11.86 -17.84 -41.19
C THR A 155 -10.53 -18.49 -40.88
N GLY A 156 -9.49 -17.67 -40.53
CA GLY A 156 -8.12 -18.09 -40.23
C GLY A 156 -7.19 -18.03 -41.45
N THR A 157 -5.88 -18.05 -41.23
CA THR A 157 -4.85 -18.07 -42.25
C THR A 157 -4.63 -19.50 -42.78
N ALA A 158 -4.31 -19.63 -44.05
CA ALA A 158 -4.05 -20.92 -44.71
C ALA A 158 -2.94 -21.74 -44.03
N ILE A 159 -2.08 -21.10 -43.25
CA ILE A 159 -0.93 -21.68 -42.50
C ILE A 159 -1.40 -22.58 -41.36
N ASP A 160 -2.54 -22.30 -40.73
CA ASP A 160 -3.01 -23.01 -39.52
C ASP A 160 -3.76 -24.35 -39.82
N ARG A 161 -3.90 -24.76 -41.10
CA ARG A 161 -4.73 -25.92 -41.49
C ARG A 161 -4.12 -26.79 -42.62
N PRO A 162 -3.17 -27.68 -42.30
CA PRO A 162 -2.62 -28.58 -43.28
C PRO A 162 -3.65 -29.58 -43.87
N GLU A 163 -4.78 -29.85 -43.19
CA GLU A 163 -5.79 -30.83 -43.59
C GLU A 163 -7.02 -30.22 -44.31
N TRP A 164 -7.19 -28.89 -44.28
CA TRP A 164 -8.39 -28.20 -44.74
C TRP A 164 -8.14 -27.14 -45.81
N SER A 165 -6.91 -27.03 -46.31
CA SER A 165 -6.70 -26.13 -47.43
C SER A 165 -7.42 -26.66 -48.66
N VAL A 166 -8.62 -26.14 -48.88
CA VAL A 166 -9.33 -26.20 -50.19
C VAL A 166 -8.40 -25.71 -51.33
N GLY A 167 -7.27 -25.07 -50.92
CA GLY A 167 -6.25 -24.59 -51.84
C GLY A 167 -5.17 -25.61 -52.21
N THR A 168 -4.81 -26.60 -51.33
CA THR A 168 -3.66 -27.48 -51.61
C THR A 168 -3.90 -28.46 -52.79
N PRO A 169 -5.08 -29.06 -53.01
CA PRO A 169 -5.39 -29.77 -54.26
C PRO A 169 -5.77 -28.83 -55.40
N LEU A 170 -6.02 -27.54 -55.15
CA LEU A 170 -6.55 -26.59 -56.12
C LEU A 170 -5.47 -25.63 -56.67
N THR A 171 -4.26 -25.65 -56.14
CA THR A 171 -3.13 -24.82 -56.55
C THR A 171 -2.58 -25.15 -57.94
N GLY A 172 -3.10 -26.19 -58.61
CA GLY A 172 -2.81 -26.51 -60.01
C GLY A 172 -3.67 -25.77 -61.04
N LEU A 173 -4.62 -24.94 -60.63
CA LEU A 173 -5.44 -24.15 -61.52
C LEU A 173 -4.79 -22.78 -61.76
N ALA A 174 -4.64 -22.44 -63.04
CA ALA A 174 -3.96 -21.22 -63.51
C ALA A 174 -4.62 -19.90 -63.07
N SER A 175 -5.69 -19.93 -62.25
CA SER A 175 -6.46 -18.75 -61.82
C SER A 175 -7.07 -18.89 -60.45
N THR A 176 -6.26 -19.35 -59.46
CA THR A 176 -6.66 -19.27 -58.04
C THR A 176 -6.37 -17.89 -57.50
N ILE A 177 -7.38 -17.16 -56.99
CA ILE A 177 -7.24 -15.84 -56.41
C ILE A 177 -7.52 -15.95 -54.91
N GLU A 178 -6.57 -15.54 -54.08
CA GLU A 178 -6.75 -15.44 -52.63
C GLU A 178 -6.92 -13.96 -52.25
N LEU A 179 -7.99 -13.63 -51.55
CA LEU A 179 -8.27 -12.30 -51.02
C LEU A 179 -8.26 -12.33 -49.51
N ALA A 180 -7.17 -11.89 -48.91
CA ALA A 180 -7.05 -11.72 -47.45
C ALA A 180 -7.61 -10.36 -47.06
N LEU A 181 -8.67 -10.36 -46.18
CA LEU A 181 -9.28 -9.12 -45.74
C LEU A 181 -8.55 -8.57 -44.49
N PRO A 182 -7.99 -7.34 -44.55
CA PRO A 182 -7.46 -6.66 -43.41
C PRO A 182 -8.57 -6.03 -42.55
N PRO A 183 -8.33 -5.76 -41.24
CA PRO A 183 -9.22 -4.90 -40.45
C PRO A 183 -9.28 -3.50 -41.05
N LEU A 184 -10.31 -2.72 -40.68
CA LEU A 184 -10.46 -1.32 -41.09
C LEU A 184 -9.34 -0.47 -40.49
N THR A 185 -8.81 0.44 -41.30
CA THR A 185 -7.91 1.50 -40.77
C THR A 185 -8.73 2.53 -39.98
N THR A 186 -8.03 3.44 -39.30
CA THR A 186 -8.70 4.58 -38.64
C THR A 186 -9.56 5.39 -39.64
N SER A 187 -9.14 5.47 -40.92
CA SER A 187 -9.89 6.13 -41.97
C SER A 187 -11.21 5.41 -42.29
N GLY A 188 -11.17 4.06 -42.43
CA GLY A 188 -12.35 3.24 -42.62
C GLY A 188 -13.32 3.32 -41.45
N VAL A 189 -12.77 3.34 -40.20
CA VAL A 189 -13.59 3.53 -39.01
C VAL A 189 -14.22 4.93 -38.99
N SER A 190 -13.51 5.99 -39.41
CA SER A 190 -14.07 7.33 -39.55
C SER A 190 -15.21 7.39 -40.57
N ALA A 191 -15.05 6.68 -41.69
CA ALA A 191 -16.13 6.57 -42.70
C ALA A 191 -17.37 5.86 -42.13
N ALA A 192 -17.15 4.78 -41.36
CA ALA A 192 -18.22 4.05 -40.67
C ALA A 192 -18.95 4.93 -39.65
N VAL A 193 -18.22 5.71 -38.83
CA VAL A 193 -18.82 6.66 -37.87
C VAL A 193 -19.70 7.67 -38.60
N ARG A 194 -19.22 8.28 -39.67
CA ARG A 194 -19.96 9.26 -40.44
C ARG A 194 -21.25 8.65 -41.04
N THR A 195 -21.16 7.42 -41.52
CA THR A 195 -22.29 6.77 -42.18
C THR A 195 -23.36 6.35 -41.17
N VAL A 196 -22.94 5.78 -40.04
CA VAL A 196 -23.89 5.23 -39.04
C VAL A 196 -24.42 6.34 -38.11
N CYS A 197 -23.56 7.26 -37.67
CA CYS A 197 -23.97 8.35 -36.76
C CYS A 197 -24.57 9.57 -37.53
N GLY A 198 -24.42 9.62 -38.84
CA GLY A 198 -24.86 10.78 -39.64
C GLY A 198 -24.01 12.05 -39.50
N VAL A 199 -23.04 12.04 -38.60
CA VAL A 199 -22.11 13.16 -38.35
C VAL A 199 -20.69 12.63 -38.20
N PRO A 200 -19.67 13.43 -38.59
CA PRO A 200 -18.27 13.00 -38.40
C PRO A 200 -17.92 12.93 -36.89
N GLY A 201 -17.20 11.91 -36.50
CA GLY A 201 -16.58 11.82 -35.18
C GLY A 201 -15.31 12.67 -35.12
N ASP A 202 -14.95 13.12 -33.91
CA ASP A 202 -13.65 13.74 -33.71
C ASP A 202 -12.50 12.70 -33.73
N THR A 203 -11.26 13.20 -33.75
CA THR A 203 -10.07 12.34 -33.89
C THR A 203 -9.93 11.37 -32.71
N ASP A 204 -10.18 11.84 -31.49
CA ASP A 204 -9.99 11.04 -30.28
C ASP A 204 -11.05 9.94 -30.18
N PHE A 205 -12.31 10.24 -30.47
CA PHE A 205 -13.39 9.26 -30.54
C PHE A 205 -13.11 8.19 -31.60
N THR A 206 -12.75 8.60 -32.81
CA THR A 206 -12.49 7.68 -33.93
C THR A 206 -11.29 6.80 -33.63
N HIS A 207 -10.22 7.36 -33.06
CA HIS A 207 -9.04 6.61 -32.67
C HIS A 207 -9.34 5.63 -31.55
N ALA A 208 -10.07 6.05 -30.51
CA ALA A 208 -10.49 5.19 -29.41
C ALA A 208 -11.35 4.01 -29.91
N LEU A 209 -12.30 4.26 -30.85
CA LEU A 209 -13.12 3.22 -31.46
C LEU A 209 -12.27 2.25 -32.26
N ALA A 210 -11.34 2.74 -33.10
CA ALA A 210 -10.46 1.90 -33.90
C ALA A 210 -9.58 1.00 -33.02
N GLN A 211 -9.01 1.55 -31.94
CA GLN A 211 -8.21 0.79 -30.96
C GLN A 211 -9.06 -0.27 -30.22
N ALA A 212 -10.22 0.14 -29.69
CA ALA A 212 -11.03 -0.74 -28.86
C ALA A 212 -11.65 -1.90 -29.67
N THR A 213 -12.01 -1.66 -30.95
CA THR A 213 -12.60 -2.67 -31.86
C THR A 213 -11.56 -3.39 -32.70
N ARG A 214 -10.26 -2.98 -32.65
CA ARG A 214 -9.19 -3.42 -33.55
C ARG A 214 -9.54 -3.25 -35.02
N GLY A 215 -10.47 -2.37 -35.36
CA GLY A 215 -10.94 -2.15 -36.72
C GLY A 215 -11.80 -3.32 -37.29
N VAL A 216 -12.30 -4.23 -36.46
CA VAL A 216 -13.17 -5.32 -36.91
C VAL A 216 -14.54 -4.75 -37.30
N PRO A 217 -14.93 -4.81 -38.60
CA PRO A 217 -16.14 -4.13 -39.09
C PRO A 217 -17.43 -4.51 -38.37
N ALA A 218 -17.61 -5.80 -38.03
CA ALA A 218 -18.79 -6.28 -37.33
C ALA A 218 -18.92 -5.63 -35.95
N VAL A 219 -17.80 -5.55 -35.19
CA VAL A 219 -17.77 -4.93 -33.87
C VAL A 219 -17.95 -3.41 -33.97
N VAL A 220 -17.27 -2.75 -34.93
CA VAL A 220 -17.40 -1.31 -35.19
C VAL A 220 -18.86 -0.94 -35.43
N HIS A 221 -19.55 -1.70 -36.30
CA HIS A 221 -20.93 -1.44 -36.64
C HIS A 221 -21.88 -1.60 -35.46
N GLU A 222 -21.79 -2.71 -34.73
CA GLU A 222 -22.67 -2.98 -33.58
C GLU A 222 -22.47 -1.95 -32.47
N VAL A 223 -21.21 -1.57 -32.19
CA VAL A 223 -20.89 -0.51 -31.20
C VAL A 223 -21.51 0.81 -31.63
N LEU A 224 -21.38 1.19 -32.91
CA LEU A 224 -21.95 2.43 -33.44
C LEU A 224 -23.48 2.42 -33.40
N LEU A 225 -24.12 1.29 -33.70
CA LEU A 225 -25.58 1.15 -33.60
C LEU A 225 -26.08 1.32 -32.16
N ARG A 226 -25.36 0.74 -31.18
CA ARG A 226 -25.71 0.93 -29.77
C ARG A 226 -25.42 2.37 -29.31
N PHE A 227 -24.31 2.94 -29.76
CA PHE A 227 -23.93 4.33 -29.43
C PHE A 227 -24.97 5.33 -29.97
N THR A 228 -25.44 5.19 -31.20
CA THR A 228 -26.46 6.10 -31.79
C THR A 228 -27.77 6.08 -31.02
N ARG A 229 -28.14 4.95 -30.41
CA ARG A 229 -29.37 4.84 -29.59
C ARG A 229 -29.28 5.68 -28.30
N THR A 230 -28.06 6.04 -27.85
CA THR A 230 -27.88 6.90 -26.65
C THR A 230 -28.12 8.39 -26.92
N GLY A 231 -28.23 8.79 -28.20
CA GLY A 231 -28.39 10.17 -28.63
C GLY A 231 -27.13 11.05 -28.43
N CYS A 232 -25.99 10.46 -28.04
CA CYS A 232 -24.75 11.18 -27.86
C CYS A 232 -24.05 11.47 -29.20
N ALA A 233 -23.37 12.62 -29.30
CA ALA A 233 -22.53 12.91 -30.46
C ALA A 233 -21.18 12.16 -30.35
N PRO A 234 -20.55 11.75 -31.47
CA PRO A 234 -19.27 11.02 -31.48
C PRO A 234 -18.07 11.96 -31.15
N ARG A 235 -17.91 12.33 -29.88
CA ARG A 235 -16.90 13.28 -29.38
C ARG A 235 -16.03 12.67 -28.28
N ALA A 236 -14.85 13.27 -28.03
CA ALA A 236 -13.87 12.86 -27.04
C ALA A 236 -14.46 12.69 -25.63
N GLU A 237 -15.42 13.53 -25.24
CA GLU A 237 -16.09 13.48 -23.93
C GLU A 237 -16.88 12.15 -23.70
N HIS A 238 -17.22 11.42 -24.76
CA HIS A 238 -17.97 10.16 -24.69
C HIS A 238 -17.09 8.91 -24.89
N VAL A 239 -15.76 9.05 -24.89
CA VAL A 239 -14.82 7.93 -25.13
C VAL A 239 -14.96 6.84 -24.05
N GLU A 240 -15.14 7.21 -22.78
CA GLU A 240 -15.33 6.21 -21.71
C GLU A 240 -16.63 5.44 -21.88
N HIS A 241 -17.69 6.11 -22.27
CA HIS A 241 -18.97 5.44 -22.61
C HIS A 241 -18.83 4.52 -23.83
N LEU A 242 -18.09 4.96 -24.84
CA LEU A 242 -17.78 4.14 -26.03
C LEU A 242 -17.01 2.87 -25.63
N ARG A 243 -16.01 2.98 -24.74
CA ARG A 243 -15.25 1.82 -24.26
C ARG A 243 -16.12 0.82 -23.51
N ALA A 244 -17.04 1.31 -22.68
CA ALA A 244 -17.99 0.46 -21.97
C ALA A 244 -18.89 -0.30 -22.95
N LEU A 245 -19.50 0.40 -23.94
CA LEU A 245 -20.30 -0.23 -24.99
C LEU A 245 -19.49 -1.23 -25.82
N THR A 246 -18.24 -0.92 -26.13
CA THR A 246 -17.37 -1.85 -26.88
C THR A 246 -17.14 -3.13 -26.08
N ALA A 247 -16.88 -3.01 -24.76
CA ALA A 247 -16.73 -4.17 -23.91
C ALA A 247 -18.01 -5.02 -23.85
N GLU A 248 -19.19 -4.40 -23.79
CA GLU A 248 -20.47 -5.12 -23.87
C GLU A 248 -20.62 -5.87 -25.21
N VAL A 249 -20.40 -5.21 -26.35
CA VAL A 249 -20.53 -5.82 -27.69
C VAL A 249 -19.54 -6.98 -27.86
N VAL A 250 -18.29 -6.79 -27.48
CA VAL A 250 -17.27 -7.87 -27.55
C VAL A 250 -17.66 -9.02 -26.63
N GLY A 251 -18.17 -8.71 -25.44
CA GLY A 251 -18.68 -9.71 -24.50
C GLY A 251 -19.87 -10.49 -25.06
N ASP A 252 -20.83 -9.83 -25.65
CA ASP A 252 -22.01 -10.47 -26.27
C ASP A 252 -21.62 -11.36 -27.45
N HIS A 253 -20.72 -10.92 -28.32
CA HIS A 253 -20.16 -11.73 -29.38
C HIS A 253 -19.42 -12.96 -28.83
N ALA A 254 -18.66 -12.81 -27.74
CA ALA A 254 -17.98 -13.93 -27.09
C ALA A 254 -18.99 -14.94 -26.51
N ALA A 255 -20.05 -14.49 -25.86
CA ALA A 255 -21.08 -15.36 -25.30
C ALA A 255 -21.83 -16.11 -26.43
N GLN A 256 -22.14 -15.42 -27.51
CA GLN A 256 -22.79 -16.04 -28.69
C GLN A 256 -21.85 -17.09 -29.32
N ALA A 257 -20.59 -16.76 -29.57
CA ALA A 257 -19.61 -17.70 -30.14
C ALA A 257 -19.43 -18.93 -29.24
N LEU A 258 -19.40 -18.73 -27.91
CA LEU A 258 -19.30 -19.83 -26.93
C LEU A 258 -20.56 -20.74 -26.98
N SER A 259 -21.76 -20.17 -27.15
CA SER A 259 -23.04 -20.90 -27.24
C SER A 259 -23.17 -21.68 -28.55
N GLU A 260 -22.61 -21.17 -29.64
CA GLU A 260 -22.59 -21.82 -30.95
C GLU A 260 -21.60 -22.99 -31.02
N LEU A 261 -20.63 -23.03 -30.11
CA LEU A 261 -19.59 -24.05 -30.02
C LEU A 261 -20.20 -25.34 -29.45
N ARG A 262 -20.52 -26.31 -30.29
CA ARG A 262 -21.16 -27.57 -29.88
C ARG A 262 -20.18 -28.63 -29.35
N ASP A 263 -18.88 -28.44 -29.57
CA ASP A 263 -17.85 -29.34 -29.07
C ASP A 263 -17.58 -29.04 -27.56
N PRO A 264 -18.05 -29.92 -26.64
CA PRO A 264 -17.87 -29.71 -25.20
C PRO A 264 -16.40 -29.66 -24.80
N VAL A 265 -15.54 -30.37 -25.55
CA VAL A 265 -14.10 -30.43 -25.31
C VAL A 265 -13.46 -29.06 -25.61
N ALA A 266 -13.84 -28.43 -26.71
CA ALA A 266 -13.38 -27.09 -27.05
C ALA A 266 -13.84 -26.05 -26.03
N VAL A 267 -15.09 -26.15 -25.57
CA VAL A 267 -15.62 -25.27 -24.50
C VAL A 267 -14.82 -25.41 -23.19
N ASP A 268 -14.52 -26.65 -22.79
CA ASP A 268 -13.76 -26.89 -21.55
C ASP A 268 -12.31 -26.40 -21.65
N VAL A 269 -11.69 -26.49 -22.82
CA VAL A 269 -10.36 -25.92 -23.04
C VAL A 269 -10.40 -24.39 -23.03
N LEU A 270 -11.41 -23.75 -23.63
CA LEU A 270 -11.58 -22.28 -23.56
C LEU A 270 -11.76 -21.80 -22.12
N ARG A 271 -12.54 -22.50 -21.32
CA ARG A 271 -12.73 -22.22 -19.88
C ARG A 271 -11.43 -22.38 -19.11
N ALA A 272 -10.67 -23.45 -19.39
CA ALA A 272 -9.37 -23.68 -18.77
C ALA A 272 -8.36 -22.60 -19.15
N LEU A 273 -8.31 -22.18 -20.42
CA LEU A 273 -7.50 -21.04 -20.88
C LEU A 273 -7.93 -19.73 -20.19
N ALA A 274 -9.23 -19.51 -20.06
CA ALA A 274 -9.74 -18.31 -19.38
C ALA A 274 -9.33 -18.26 -17.90
N VAL A 275 -9.28 -19.41 -17.23
CA VAL A 275 -8.81 -19.52 -15.83
C VAL A 275 -7.30 -19.33 -15.73
N CYS A 276 -6.52 -20.03 -16.55
CA CYS A 276 -5.05 -20.05 -16.44
C CYS A 276 -4.39 -18.78 -17.02
N GLY A 277 -4.98 -18.18 -18.06
CA GLY A 277 -4.30 -17.13 -18.84
C GLY A 277 -2.98 -17.65 -19.39
N ASP A 278 -1.91 -16.88 -19.17
CA ASP A 278 -0.54 -17.18 -19.64
C ASP A 278 0.29 -17.97 -18.59
N LEU A 279 -0.34 -18.47 -17.53
CA LEU A 279 0.36 -19.16 -16.43
C LEU A 279 0.74 -20.59 -16.76
N LEU A 280 0.02 -21.26 -17.65
CA LEU A 280 0.23 -22.64 -18.05
C LEU A 280 0.31 -22.74 -19.57
N ASP A 281 1.22 -23.59 -20.05
CA ASP A 281 1.34 -23.91 -21.47
C ASP A 281 0.11 -24.64 -22.00
N PHE A 282 -0.16 -24.51 -23.29
CA PHE A 282 -1.33 -25.10 -23.94
C PHE A 282 -1.54 -26.60 -23.69
N PRO A 283 -0.51 -27.47 -23.69
CA PRO A 283 -0.66 -28.87 -23.33
C PRO A 283 -1.12 -29.10 -21.88
N LEU A 284 -0.66 -28.26 -20.93
CA LEU A 284 -1.09 -28.30 -19.53
C LEU A 284 -2.53 -27.82 -19.37
N VAL A 285 -2.94 -26.84 -20.15
CA VAL A 285 -4.34 -26.38 -20.19
C VAL A 285 -5.26 -27.49 -20.72
N CYS A 286 -4.86 -28.20 -21.77
CA CYS A 286 -5.58 -29.38 -22.27
C CYS A 286 -5.68 -30.48 -21.22
N THR A 287 -4.58 -30.74 -20.48
CA THR A 287 -4.58 -31.66 -19.34
C THR A 287 -5.57 -31.24 -18.25
N LEU A 288 -5.65 -29.94 -17.94
CA LEU A 288 -6.59 -29.37 -16.98
C LEU A 288 -8.05 -29.58 -17.44
N ALA A 289 -8.32 -29.49 -18.76
CA ALA A 289 -9.62 -29.80 -19.38
C ALA A 289 -9.92 -31.30 -19.48
N GLY A 290 -9.01 -32.17 -19.03
CA GLY A 290 -9.21 -33.63 -19.01
C GLY A 290 -8.82 -34.36 -20.30
N LEU A 291 -8.06 -33.72 -21.18
CA LEU A 291 -7.67 -34.30 -22.47
C LEU A 291 -6.32 -35.03 -22.40
N HIS A 292 -6.36 -36.33 -22.70
CA HIS A 292 -5.19 -37.16 -22.90
C HIS A 292 -5.46 -38.31 -23.91
N PRO A 293 -4.70 -38.51 -25.01
CA PRO A 293 -3.69 -37.62 -25.58
C PRO A 293 -4.32 -36.37 -26.24
N VAL A 294 -3.53 -35.26 -26.33
CA VAL A 294 -4.03 -33.99 -26.85
C VAL A 294 -4.01 -34.01 -28.39
N PRO A 295 -5.19 -33.90 -29.10
CA PRO A 295 -5.23 -33.72 -30.53
C PRO A 295 -4.95 -32.24 -30.92
N GLU A 296 -3.72 -31.79 -30.69
CA GLU A 296 -3.35 -30.38 -30.60
C GLU A 296 -3.70 -29.56 -31.85
N ALA A 297 -3.39 -30.07 -33.04
CA ALA A 297 -3.60 -29.34 -34.29
C ALA A 297 -5.09 -29.10 -34.62
N ARG A 298 -5.92 -30.16 -34.50
CA ARG A 298 -7.37 -30.04 -34.77
C ARG A 298 -8.07 -29.16 -33.77
N LEU A 299 -7.78 -29.36 -32.48
CA LEU A 299 -8.38 -28.60 -31.41
C LEU A 299 -7.99 -27.10 -31.52
N ARG A 300 -6.70 -26.81 -31.72
CA ARG A 300 -6.22 -25.44 -31.93
C ARG A 300 -6.93 -24.78 -33.12
N ALA A 301 -7.10 -25.49 -34.23
CA ALA A 301 -7.81 -24.99 -35.40
C ALA A 301 -9.29 -24.65 -35.08
N THR A 302 -10.00 -25.52 -34.33
CA THR A 302 -11.39 -25.26 -33.91
C THR A 302 -11.47 -24.03 -32.99
N LEU A 303 -10.53 -23.92 -32.02
CA LEU A 303 -10.50 -22.82 -31.08
C LEU A 303 -10.20 -21.47 -31.76
N MET A 304 -9.28 -21.45 -32.73
CA MET A 304 -9.01 -20.25 -33.53
C MET A 304 -10.18 -19.86 -34.41
N ALA A 305 -10.87 -20.85 -35.01
CA ALA A 305 -12.06 -20.61 -35.82
C ALA A 305 -13.24 -20.02 -35.03
N SER A 306 -13.32 -20.26 -33.73
CA SER A 306 -14.34 -19.68 -32.85
C SER A 306 -14.25 -18.16 -32.73
N GLY A 307 -13.10 -17.55 -33.06
CA GLY A 307 -12.85 -16.12 -32.84
C GLY A 307 -12.65 -15.71 -31.39
N LEU A 308 -12.67 -16.66 -30.43
CA LEU A 308 -12.50 -16.41 -28.99
C LEU A 308 -11.03 -16.31 -28.55
N LEU A 309 -10.12 -16.71 -29.44
CA LEU A 309 -8.68 -16.62 -29.22
C LEU A 309 -8.05 -15.62 -30.19
N THR A 310 -7.12 -14.83 -29.69
CA THR A 310 -6.30 -13.93 -30.50
C THR A 310 -4.92 -14.52 -30.69
N PRO A 311 -4.38 -14.56 -31.94
CA PRO A 311 -2.99 -14.92 -32.17
C PRO A 311 -2.08 -13.90 -31.49
N ARG A 312 -0.98 -14.36 -30.90
CA ARG A 312 0.05 -13.52 -30.29
C ARG A 312 1.40 -13.85 -30.91
N ASP A 313 2.15 -12.82 -31.30
CA ASP A 313 3.48 -13.00 -31.87
C ASP A 313 4.41 -13.67 -30.84
N GLY A 314 4.88 -14.88 -31.15
CA GLY A 314 5.84 -15.64 -30.35
C GLY A 314 5.30 -16.26 -29.06
N SER A 315 3.99 -16.16 -28.80
CA SER A 315 3.32 -16.71 -27.60
C SER A 315 2.11 -17.57 -27.97
N PRO A 316 1.67 -18.47 -27.09
CA PRO A 316 0.42 -19.21 -27.32
C PRO A 316 -0.75 -18.25 -27.49
N PRO A 317 -1.73 -18.61 -28.35
CA PRO A 317 -2.93 -17.80 -28.50
C PRO A 317 -3.70 -17.69 -27.16
N GLY A 318 -4.18 -16.50 -26.85
CA GLY A 318 -4.86 -16.21 -25.59
C GLY A 318 -6.14 -15.45 -25.80
N HIS A 319 -6.95 -15.34 -24.74
CA HIS A 319 -8.15 -14.51 -24.75
C HIS A 319 -7.81 -13.02 -24.63
N ASP A 320 -8.61 -12.18 -25.29
CA ASP A 320 -8.75 -10.78 -24.90
C ASP A 320 -9.31 -10.67 -23.47
N ALA A 321 -9.01 -9.58 -22.78
CA ALA A 321 -9.42 -9.41 -21.37
C ALA A 321 -10.95 -9.44 -21.22
N VAL A 322 -11.69 -8.83 -22.17
CA VAL A 322 -13.16 -8.79 -22.16
C VAL A 322 -13.74 -10.16 -22.46
N VAL A 323 -13.20 -10.84 -23.48
CA VAL A 323 -13.59 -12.22 -23.84
C VAL A 323 -13.35 -13.17 -22.67
N ARG A 324 -12.19 -13.06 -22.02
CA ARG A 324 -11.84 -13.84 -20.83
C ARG A 324 -12.85 -13.62 -19.70
N ALA A 325 -13.16 -12.36 -19.39
CA ALA A 325 -14.13 -12.02 -18.35
C ALA A 325 -15.50 -12.63 -18.66
N ARG A 326 -15.96 -12.51 -19.89
CA ARG A 326 -17.26 -13.05 -20.31
C ARG A 326 -17.32 -14.57 -20.22
N ILE A 327 -16.28 -15.29 -20.69
CA ILE A 327 -16.23 -16.76 -20.56
C ILE A 327 -16.31 -17.18 -19.08
N LEU A 328 -15.63 -16.45 -18.19
CA LEU A 328 -15.67 -16.73 -16.75
C LEU A 328 -17.03 -16.41 -16.12
N GLU A 329 -17.74 -15.38 -16.61
CA GLU A 329 -19.09 -15.02 -16.15
C GLU A 329 -20.14 -16.05 -16.54
N GLU A 330 -20.04 -16.61 -17.76
CA GLU A 330 -20.94 -17.67 -18.24
C GLU A 330 -20.78 -19.00 -17.48
N MET A 331 -19.71 -19.16 -16.72
CA MET A 331 -19.50 -20.36 -15.91
C MET A 331 -20.28 -20.26 -14.58
N PRO A 332 -20.96 -21.33 -14.14
CA PRO A 332 -21.49 -21.45 -12.79
C PRO A 332 -20.38 -21.16 -11.76
N ALA A 333 -20.69 -20.39 -10.72
CA ALA A 333 -19.68 -19.95 -9.74
C ALA A 333 -18.93 -21.12 -9.07
N ALA A 334 -19.64 -22.23 -8.81
CA ALA A 334 -19.06 -23.45 -8.22
C ALA A 334 -18.05 -24.10 -9.16
N ASP A 335 -18.41 -24.29 -10.44
CA ASP A 335 -17.56 -24.92 -11.46
C ASP A 335 -16.32 -24.07 -11.72
N ARG A 336 -16.49 -22.76 -11.75
CA ARG A 336 -15.40 -21.80 -11.89
C ARG A 336 -14.43 -21.88 -10.73
N ALA A 337 -14.93 -21.91 -9.49
CA ALA A 337 -14.10 -22.04 -8.28
C ALA A 337 -13.35 -23.39 -8.23
N ASP A 338 -13.99 -24.47 -8.68
CA ASP A 338 -13.39 -25.80 -8.82
C ASP A 338 -12.30 -25.83 -9.87
N LEU A 339 -12.52 -25.21 -11.02
CA LEU A 339 -11.53 -25.15 -12.09
C LEU A 339 -10.30 -24.34 -11.64
N TYR A 340 -10.51 -23.22 -10.93
CA TYR A 340 -9.40 -22.46 -10.31
C TYR A 340 -8.62 -23.31 -9.31
N ALA A 341 -9.29 -24.14 -8.49
CA ALA A 341 -8.62 -25.03 -7.53
C ALA A 341 -7.80 -26.13 -8.23
N ARG A 342 -8.31 -26.70 -9.32
CA ARG A 342 -7.58 -27.68 -10.16
C ARG A 342 -6.38 -27.03 -10.84
N ALA A 343 -6.56 -25.83 -11.40
CA ALA A 343 -5.49 -25.07 -12.03
C ALA A 343 -4.38 -24.73 -11.03
N ALA A 344 -4.71 -24.30 -9.81
CA ALA A 344 -3.73 -24.02 -8.75
C ALA A 344 -2.92 -25.26 -8.35
N ARG A 345 -3.59 -26.44 -8.25
CA ARG A 345 -2.89 -27.72 -7.96
C ARG A 345 -1.96 -28.13 -9.09
N LEU A 346 -2.36 -27.93 -10.35
CA LEU A 346 -1.51 -28.22 -11.50
C LEU A 346 -0.34 -27.27 -11.56
N ALA A 347 -0.56 -25.96 -11.42
CA ALA A 347 0.47 -24.94 -11.41
C ALA A 347 1.50 -25.16 -10.30
N GLN A 348 1.06 -25.62 -9.13
CA GLN A 348 1.96 -25.98 -8.03
C GLN A 348 2.84 -27.19 -8.38
N ARG A 349 2.31 -28.23 -9.05
CA ARG A 349 3.08 -29.41 -9.47
C ARG A 349 4.13 -29.12 -10.52
N VAL A 350 3.85 -28.17 -11.41
CA VAL A 350 4.79 -27.76 -12.48
C VAL A 350 5.66 -26.56 -12.06
N ALA A 351 5.67 -26.23 -10.78
CA ALA A 351 6.51 -25.19 -10.17
C ALA A 351 6.36 -23.79 -10.81
N VAL A 352 5.14 -23.40 -11.14
CA VAL A 352 4.84 -22.02 -11.52
C VAL A 352 5.18 -21.07 -10.36
N ALA A 353 5.55 -19.83 -10.67
CA ALA A 353 5.86 -18.82 -9.67
C ALA A 353 4.72 -18.63 -8.65
N ASP A 354 5.06 -18.53 -7.36
CA ASP A 354 4.12 -18.42 -6.24
C ASP A 354 3.04 -17.33 -6.43
N GLN A 355 3.40 -16.21 -7.06
CA GLN A 355 2.46 -15.13 -7.32
C GLN A 355 1.34 -15.56 -8.27
N GLY A 356 1.66 -16.30 -9.33
CA GLY A 356 0.66 -16.84 -10.26
C GLY A 356 -0.29 -17.83 -9.57
N ILE A 357 0.28 -18.73 -8.77
CA ILE A 357 -0.52 -19.70 -8.00
C ILE A 357 -1.41 -18.99 -6.97
N ALA A 358 -0.90 -17.95 -6.29
CA ALA A 358 -1.68 -17.17 -5.33
C ALA A 358 -2.87 -16.44 -6.00
N GLU A 359 -2.70 -15.94 -7.23
CA GLU A 359 -3.81 -15.33 -8.00
C GLU A 359 -4.89 -16.36 -8.38
N LEU A 360 -4.50 -17.60 -8.71
CA LEU A 360 -5.46 -18.69 -8.92
C LEU A 360 -6.20 -19.04 -7.62
N LEU A 361 -5.46 -19.14 -6.50
CA LEU A 361 -6.03 -19.46 -5.20
C LEU A 361 -7.04 -18.42 -4.70
N LEU A 362 -6.88 -17.13 -5.04
CA LEU A 362 -7.85 -16.08 -4.67
C LEU A 362 -9.26 -16.35 -5.17
N ARG A 363 -9.40 -17.06 -6.29
CA ARG A 363 -10.68 -17.34 -6.94
C ARG A 363 -11.11 -18.80 -6.79
N ALA A 364 -10.22 -19.65 -6.24
CA ALA A 364 -10.46 -21.04 -6.03
C ALA A 364 -11.28 -21.29 -4.76
N ARG A 365 -12.06 -22.38 -4.73
CA ARG A 365 -12.58 -22.91 -3.48
C ARG A 365 -11.42 -23.38 -2.58
N PRO A 366 -11.64 -23.57 -1.27
CA PRO A 366 -10.61 -24.09 -0.37
C PRO A 366 -10.01 -25.39 -0.90
N VAL A 367 -8.67 -25.43 -0.92
CA VAL A 367 -7.91 -26.56 -1.50
C VAL A 367 -7.65 -27.62 -0.44
N GLY A 368 -7.61 -27.23 0.84
CA GLY A 368 -7.40 -28.11 1.98
C GLY A 368 -5.97 -28.64 2.13
N ALA A 369 -4.99 -27.95 1.51
CA ALA A 369 -3.61 -28.41 1.51
C ALA A 369 -2.66 -27.38 2.14
N PRO A 370 -1.68 -27.79 2.96
CA PRO A 370 -0.75 -26.84 3.64
C PRO A 370 0.04 -25.96 2.69
N TRP A 371 0.37 -26.45 1.49
CA TRP A 371 1.08 -25.66 0.48
C TRP A 371 0.30 -24.44 0.01
N ALA A 372 -1.06 -24.51 -0.02
CA ALA A 372 -1.89 -23.39 -0.45
C ALA A 372 -1.73 -22.19 0.49
N VAL A 373 -1.77 -22.43 1.80
CA VAL A 373 -1.54 -21.41 2.83
C VAL A 373 -0.12 -20.84 2.72
N ALA A 374 0.88 -21.72 2.57
CA ALA A 374 2.27 -21.30 2.42
C ALA A 374 2.47 -20.41 1.18
N THR A 375 1.86 -20.78 0.04
CA THR A 375 1.91 -19.97 -1.20
C THR A 375 1.20 -18.64 -1.05
N LEU A 376 0.01 -18.59 -0.45
CA LEU A 376 -0.71 -17.35 -0.17
C LEU A 376 0.10 -16.42 0.75
N ARG A 377 0.79 -16.96 1.76
CA ARG A 377 1.68 -16.17 2.63
C ARG A 377 2.93 -15.65 1.91
N ARG A 378 3.51 -16.42 0.98
CA ARG A 378 4.61 -15.92 0.13
C ARG A 378 4.11 -14.86 -0.87
N GLY A 379 2.92 -15.08 -1.44
CA GLY A 379 2.22 -14.10 -2.27
C GLY A 379 1.95 -12.80 -1.53
N PHE A 380 1.46 -12.89 -0.29
CA PHE A 380 1.32 -11.76 0.63
C PHE A 380 2.62 -10.98 0.81
N ALA A 381 3.72 -11.64 1.13
CA ALA A 381 5.01 -10.99 1.32
C ALA A 381 5.50 -10.32 0.02
N ALA A 382 5.28 -10.93 -1.15
CA ALA A 382 5.62 -10.36 -2.45
C ALA A 382 4.74 -9.13 -2.79
N ALA A 383 3.44 -9.20 -2.54
CA ALA A 383 2.51 -8.10 -2.77
C ALA A 383 2.84 -6.88 -1.90
N LEU A 384 3.21 -7.09 -0.63
CA LEU A 384 3.66 -6.02 0.24
C LEU A 384 4.96 -5.37 -0.26
N ARG A 385 5.95 -6.17 -0.70
CA ARG A 385 7.19 -5.62 -1.27
C ARG A 385 6.94 -4.73 -2.50
N SER A 386 5.92 -5.04 -3.29
CA SER A 386 5.51 -4.25 -4.46
C SER A 386 4.50 -3.14 -4.16
N GLY A 387 4.19 -2.86 -2.88
CA GLY A 387 3.26 -1.82 -2.46
C GLY A 387 1.77 -2.13 -2.67
N ARG A 388 1.42 -3.34 -3.12
CA ARG A 388 0.03 -3.75 -3.43
C ARG A 388 -0.70 -4.24 -2.18
N ARG A 389 -1.00 -3.33 -1.25
CA ARG A 389 -1.61 -3.65 0.06
C ARG A 389 -2.96 -4.37 -0.06
N ASP A 390 -3.80 -3.98 -1.03
CA ASP A 390 -5.11 -4.62 -1.23
C ASP A 390 -4.97 -6.09 -1.63
N ARG A 391 -4.02 -6.41 -2.51
CA ARG A 391 -3.71 -7.80 -2.87
C ARG A 391 -3.15 -8.58 -1.70
N ALA A 392 -2.28 -7.96 -0.91
CA ALA A 392 -1.73 -8.57 0.28
C ALA A 392 -2.83 -8.97 1.27
N THR A 393 -3.76 -8.05 1.58
CA THR A 393 -4.90 -8.35 2.45
C THR A 393 -5.79 -9.45 1.88
N ALA A 394 -6.04 -9.46 0.56
CA ALA A 394 -6.83 -10.49 -0.11
C ALA A 394 -6.20 -11.89 0.02
N TYR A 395 -4.87 -12.01 -0.13
CA TYR A 395 -4.18 -13.30 0.03
C TYR A 395 -4.30 -13.87 1.44
N LEU A 396 -4.13 -13.05 2.49
CA LEU A 396 -4.30 -13.51 3.87
C LEU A 396 -5.76 -13.81 4.22
N ALA A 397 -6.69 -12.97 3.75
CA ALA A 397 -8.12 -13.24 3.93
C ALA A 397 -8.49 -14.59 3.31
N ARG A 398 -8.02 -14.87 2.09
CA ARG A 398 -8.23 -16.13 1.41
C ARG A 398 -7.56 -17.31 2.13
N ALA A 399 -6.39 -17.10 2.76
CA ALA A 399 -5.72 -18.13 3.55
C ALA A 399 -6.55 -18.55 4.78
N LEU A 400 -7.37 -17.66 5.34
CA LEU A 400 -8.27 -17.97 6.46
C LEU A 400 -9.44 -18.87 6.07
N ASP A 401 -9.77 -18.97 4.79
CA ASP A 401 -10.79 -19.89 4.29
C ASP A 401 -10.28 -21.34 4.21
N GLU A 402 -8.96 -21.55 4.25
CA GLU A 402 -8.37 -22.87 4.29
C GLU A 402 -8.55 -23.52 5.70
N PRO A 403 -8.58 -24.87 5.81
CA PRO A 403 -8.64 -25.54 7.09
C PRO A 403 -7.29 -25.39 7.82
N LEU A 404 -7.21 -24.40 8.68
CA LEU A 404 -6.04 -24.08 9.49
C LEU A 404 -6.19 -24.66 10.91
N ARG A 405 -5.05 -25.04 11.51
CA ARG A 405 -4.98 -25.31 12.96
C ARG A 405 -5.21 -23.98 13.70
N SER A 406 -5.70 -24.06 14.93
CA SER A 406 -6.05 -22.88 15.74
C SER A 406 -4.89 -21.86 15.84
N GLU A 407 -3.68 -22.34 16.07
CA GLU A 407 -2.50 -21.48 16.18
C GLU A 407 -2.08 -20.85 14.83
N GLU A 408 -2.15 -21.62 13.73
CA GLU A 408 -1.88 -21.08 12.38
C GLU A 408 -2.91 -20.04 11.98
N ARG A 409 -4.19 -20.28 12.27
CA ARG A 409 -5.27 -19.32 12.06
C ARG A 409 -5.00 -18.05 12.83
N ALA A 410 -4.67 -18.14 14.10
CA ALA A 410 -4.35 -16.97 14.94
C ALA A 410 -3.15 -16.17 14.41
N ARG A 411 -2.10 -16.85 13.92
CA ARG A 411 -0.95 -16.17 13.28
C ARG A 411 -1.34 -15.44 11.99
N VAL A 412 -2.17 -16.05 11.13
CA VAL A 412 -2.64 -15.42 9.90
C VAL A 412 -3.58 -14.25 10.21
N GLU A 413 -4.47 -14.39 11.19
CA GLU A 413 -5.34 -13.29 11.66
C GLU A 413 -4.54 -12.11 12.21
N LEU A 414 -3.49 -12.37 12.99
CA LEU A 414 -2.60 -11.33 13.51
C LEU A 414 -1.86 -10.60 12.37
N GLN A 415 -1.34 -11.34 11.38
CA GLN A 415 -0.70 -10.75 10.21
C GLN A 415 -1.68 -9.92 9.37
N LEU A 416 -2.90 -10.41 9.18
CA LEU A 416 -3.94 -9.68 8.46
C LEU A 416 -4.34 -8.40 9.21
N ALA A 417 -4.55 -8.50 10.53
CA ALA A 417 -4.86 -7.36 11.37
C ALA A 417 -3.77 -6.30 11.30
N SER A 418 -2.49 -6.67 11.35
CA SER A 418 -1.37 -5.71 11.32
C SER A 418 -1.36 -4.85 10.04
N VAL A 419 -1.74 -5.41 8.88
CA VAL A 419 -1.86 -4.66 7.63
C VAL A 419 -3.16 -3.84 7.58
N GLN A 420 -4.24 -4.39 8.12
CA GLN A 420 -5.55 -3.74 8.17
C GLN A 420 -5.63 -2.57 9.15
N MET A 421 -4.72 -2.46 10.10
CA MET A 421 -4.66 -1.33 11.05
C MET A 421 -4.68 0.04 10.36
N VAL A 422 -4.07 0.16 9.17
CA VAL A 422 -4.05 1.40 8.38
C VAL A 422 -5.20 1.46 7.37
N THR A 423 -5.57 0.34 6.73
CA THR A 423 -6.54 0.32 5.64
C THR A 423 -7.99 0.13 6.09
N ALA A 424 -8.20 -0.66 7.15
CA ALA A 424 -9.50 -1.02 7.69
C ALA A 424 -9.45 -1.19 9.23
N PRO A 425 -9.22 -0.12 10.00
CA PRO A 425 -8.91 -0.18 11.43
C PRO A 425 -9.98 -0.90 12.26
N THR A 426 -11.27 -0.67 12.01
CA THR A 426 -12.36 -1.36 12.71
C THR A 426 -12.41 -2.87 12.47
N ALA A 427 -11.98 -3.33 11.29
CA ALA A 427 -11.87 -4.76 11.01
C ALA A 427 -10.65 -5.36 11.72
N ALA A 428 -9.54 -4.63 11.77
CA ALA A 428 -8.34 -5.02 12.51
C ALA A 428 -8.62 -5.15 14.01
N GLU A 429 -9.26 -4.15 14.63
CA GLU A 429 -9.66 -4.18 16.04
C GLU A 429 -10.52 -5.40 16.37
N ARG A 430 -11.57 -5.66 15.58
CA ARG A 430 -12.43 -6.84 15.81
C ARG A 430 -11.66 -8.16 15.78
N ARG A 431 -10.70 -8.29 14.86
CA ARG A 431 -9.83 -9.48 14.77
C ARG A 431 -8.91 -9.59 15.97
N LEU A 432 -8.23 -8.50 16.34
CA LEU A 432 -7.34 -8.46 17.49
C LEU A 432 -8.09 -8.75 18.80
N HIS A 433 -9.27 -8.15 19.00
CA HIS A 433 -10.12 -8.45 20.14
C HIS A 433 -10.60 -9.92 20.15
N GLY A 434 -10.87 -10.52 18.98
CA GLY A 434 -11.16 -11.94 18.85
C GLY A 434 -10.01 -12.81 19.32
N LEU A 435 -8.78 -12.51 18.88
CA LEU A 435 -7.56 -13.20 19.31
C LEU A 435 -7.30 -13.05 20.81
N ILE A 436 -7.51 -11.86 21.37
CA ILE A 436 -7.31 -11.59 22.80
C ILE A 436 -8.27 -12.42 23.68
N ARG A 437 -9.53 -12.58 23.26
CA ARG A 437 -10.56 -13.34 23.99
C ARG A 437 -10.48 -14.84 23.80
N SER A 438 -9.82 -15.31 22.74
CA SER A 438 -9.73 -16.74 22.42
C SER A 438 -8.84 -17.47 23.43
N THR A 439 -9.36 -18.55 24.04
CA THR A 439 -8.60 -19.40 24.97
C THR A 439 -7.69 -20.41 24.26
N GLY A 440 -7.87 -20.61 22.96
CA GLY A 440 -7.05 -21.51 22.13
C GLY A 440 -5.92 -20.82 21.37
N THR A 441 -5.67 -19.53 21.64
CA THR A 441 -4.58 -18.79 21.03
C THR A 441 -3.26 -19.24 21.66
N GLY A 442 -2.29 -19.66 20.85
CA GLY A 442 -0.98 -20.09 21.35
C GLY A 442 -0.27 -19.01 22.16
N THR A 443 0.61 -19.43 23.06
CA THR A 443 1.37 -18.55 23.97
C THR A 443 2.12 -17.47 23.20
N GLY A 444 1.96 -16.21 23.62
CA GLY A 444 2.60 -15.04 23.01
C GLY A 444 1.82 -14.33 21.89
N LEU A 445 0.85 -14.97 21.23
CA LEU A 445 0.04 -14.30 20.19
C LEU A 445 -0.95 -13.29 20.80
N ARG A 446 -1.44 -13.58 22.01
CA ARG A 446 -2.30 -12.66 22.77
C ARG A 446 -1.57 -11.38 23.14
N SER A 447 -0.34 -11.50 23.68
CA SER A 447 0.51 -10.33 23.99
C SER A 447 0.80 -9.50 22.74
N GLN A 448 1.08 -10.13 21.59
CA GLN A 448 1.28 -9.42 20.32
C GLN A 448 0.01 -8.71 19.84
N ALA A 449 -1.16 -9.33 20.01
CA ALA A 449 -2.43 -8.68 19.65
C ALA A 449 -2.69 -7.45 20.53
N VAL A 450 -2.40 -7.53 21.83
CA VAL A 450 -2.50 -6.36 22.74
C VAL A 450 -1.48 -5.29 22.37
N ASP A 451 -0.25 -5.66 22.06
CA ASP A 451 0.81 -4.72 21.64
C ASP A 451 0.43 -3.95 20.38
N LEU A 452 -0.12 -4.64 19.36
CA LEU A 452 -0.65 -4.00 18.17
C LEU A 452 -1.82 -3.06 18.46
N CYS A 453 -2.74 -3.45 19.33
CA CYS A 453 -3.83 -2.58 19.78
C CYS A 453 -3.31 -1.29 20.43
N LEU A 454 -2.29 -1.40 21.30
CA LEU A 454 -1.66 -0.24 21.95
C LEU A 454 -0.99 0.70 20.95
N LEU A 455 -0.28 0.15 19.96
CA LEU A 455 0.30 0.93 18.87
C LEU A 455 -0.80 1.64 18.05
N GLY A 456 -1.97 1.02 17.91
CA GLY A 456 -3.16 1.62 17.30
C GLY A 456 -3.90 2.62 18.19
N GLY A 457 -3.55 2.74 19.47
CA GLY A 457 -4.18 3.63 20.45
C GLY A 457 -5.34 2.99 21.23
N ASP A 458 -5.66 1.71 20.99
CA ASP A 458 -6.69 1.01 21.76
C ASP A 458 -6.11 0.46 23.08
N THR A 459 -6.20 1.28 24.10
CA THR A 459 -5.75 0.94 25.47
C THR A 459 -6.68 -0.03 26.20
N ARG A 460 -7.91 -0.26 25.71
CA ARG A 460 -8.89 -1.18 26.32
C ARG A 460 -8.48 -2.63 26.12
N ALA A 461 -7.79 -2.94 25.03
CA ALA A 461 -7.34 -4.27 24.70
C ALA A 461 -6.50 -4.92 25.82
N ALA A 462 -5.67 -4.15 26.50
CA ALA A 462 -4.83 -4.63 27.59
C ALA A 462 -5.66 -5.09 28.81
N ARG A 463 -6.85 -4.52 29.02
CA ARG A 463 -7.78 -4.96 30.07
C ARG A 463 -8.52 -6.25 29.67
N LEU A 464 -8.89 -6.37 28.40
CA LEU A 464 -9.58 -7.55 27.88
C LEU A 464 -8.72 -8.82 27.97
N ALA A 465 -7.40 -8.65 27.98
CA ALA A 465 -6.45 -9.75 28.05
C ALA A 465 -6.25 -10.31 29.47
N GLN A 466 -6.77 -9.67 30.51
CA GLN A 466 -6.59 -10.15 31.88
C GLN A 466 -7.49 -11.37 32.15
N PRO A 467 -6.97 -12.43 32.79
CA PRO A 467 -7.80 -13.55 33.22
C PRO A 467 -8.82 -13.04 34.25
N THR A 468 -10.09 -13.21 33.97
CA THR A 468 -11.18 -12.98 34.91
C THR A 468 -11.05 -14.02 36.02
N GLY A 469 -10.41 -13.67 37.15
CA GLY A 469 -10.44 -14.49 38.38
C GLY A 469 -11.88 -14.50 38.93
N PRO A 470 -12.27 -15.57 39.64
CA PRO A 470 -13.59 -15.60 40.27
C PRO A 470 -13.68 -14.50 41.33
N GLY A 471 -14.26 -13.34 40.98
CA GLY A 471 -14.54 -12.26 41.92
C GLY A 471 -14.36 -10.83 41.46
N THR A 472 -14.58 -10.47 40.23
CA THR A 472 -14.68 -9.05 39.84
C THR A 472 -15.83 -8.78 38.88
N LEU A 473 -16.81 -8.10 39.42
CA LEU A 473 -17.79 -7.18 38.84
C LEU A 473 -18.14 -7.27 37.35
N GLY A 474 -19.46 -7.40 37.13
CA GLY A 474 -20.13 -7.52 35.85
C GLY A 474 -19.69 -6.54 34.78
N ASP A 475 -19.79 -7.04 33.56
CA ASP A 475 -19.62 -6.33 32.29
C ASP A 475 -20.42 -5.01 32.30
N PRO A 476 -19.82 -3.86 31.97
CA PRO A 476 -20.58 -2.74 31.49
C PRO A 476 -21.03 -3.04 30.06
N ALA A 477 -22.35 -2.89 29.84
CA ALA A 477 -23.01 -3.07 28.56
C ALA A 477 -22.28 -2.38 27.38
N PRO A 478 -22.37 -2.91 26.15
CA PRO A 478 -21.75 -2.30 24.99
C PRO A 478 -22.38 -0.92 24.75
N TYR A 479 -21.54 0.09 24.73
CA TYR A 479 -21.93 1.44 24.34
C TYR A 479 -22.04 1.46 22.81
N ASP A 480 -23.29 1.47 22.32
CA ASP A 480 -23.61 1.75 20.93
C ASP A 480 -23.22 3.20 20.61
N ALA A 481 -22.27 3.35 19.72
CA ALA A 481 -21.86 4.65 19.17
C ALA A 481 -22.77 5.03 17.98
N ASP A 482 -24.08 5.17 18.21
CA ASP A 482 -25.00 5.80 17.26
C ASP A 482 -26.24 6.29 18.04
N VAL A 483 -26.17 7.51 18.61
CA VAL A 483 -27.35 8.26 19.01
C VAL A 483 -27.18 9.73 18.62
N PRO A 484 -28.01 10.24 17.70
CA PRO A 484 -28.08 11.67 17.43
C PRO A 484 -28.79 12.40 18.55
N ALA A 485 -28.43 13.68 18.79
CA ALA A 485 -28.83 14.55 19.83
C ALA A 485 -30.37 14.64 20.05
N PRO A 486 -30.85 14.80 21.32
CA PRO A 486 -32.26 14.79 21.61
C PRO A 486 -32.93 16.12 21.30
N ARG A 487 -34.04 16.07 20.57
CA ARG A 487 -35.04 17.12 20.49
C ARG A 487 -35.94 17.07 21.76
N ARG A 488 -36.12 18.19 22.40
CA ARG A 488 -37.04 18.40 23.51
C ARG A 488 -38.49 18.18 23.07
N GLY A 489 -39.28 17.46 23.89
CA GLY A 489 -40.73 17.38 23.75
C GLY A 489 -41.38 16.57 24.87
N SER A 490 -42.16 17.24 25.66
CA SER A 490 -42.96 16.92 26.85
C SER A 490 -43.94 15.75 26.70
N GLY A 491 -44.21 15.03 27.80
CA GLY A 491 -45.54 14.49 28.09
C GLY A 491 -45.68 13.09 28.71
N THR A 492 -45.78 13.01 29.97
CA THR A 492 -46.70 12.21 30.86
C THR A 492 -47.08 10.77 30.49
N GLY A 493 -46.95 9.85 31.48
CA GLY A 493 -47.81 8.68 31.64
C GLY A 493 -47.12 7.39 32.11
N SER A 494 -47.25 7.07 33.39
CA SER A 494 -46.95 5.77 34.03
C SER A 494 -48.20 4.89 34.15
N PRO A 495 -48.07 3.67 34.78
CA PRO A 495 -47.85 2.30 34.30
C PRO A 495 -49.17 1.46 34.37
N PRO A 496 -49.29 0.13 34.42
CA PRO A 496 -48.59 -0.92 35.13
C PRO A 496 -48.53 -2.36 34.50
N GLY A 497 -47.60 -3.16 34.99
CA GLY A 497 -47.77 -4.44 35.61
C GLY A 497 -48.12 -5.76 34.87
N ARG A 498 -47.32 -6.81 35.09
CA ARG A 498 -47.63 -8.19 35.57
C ARG A 498 -46.60 -9.19 34.98
N ARG A 499 -45.80 -9.81 35.79
CA ARG A 499 -45.83 -11.13 36.46
C ARG A 499 -46.25 -12.31 35.62
N ALA A 500 -45.38 -13.29 35.50
CA ALA A 500 -45.38 -14.69 35.95
C ALA A 500 -44.66 -15.56 34.93
N ARG A 501 -43.98 -16.65 35.11
CA ARG A 501 -43.76 -17.57 36.23
C ARG A 501 -42.90 -18.73 35.59
N ALA A 502 -42.01 -19.28 36.36
CA ALA A 502 -41.18 -20.41 36.13
C ALA A 502 -41.95 -21.71 35.87
N VAL A 503 -41.36 -22.63 35.12
CA VAL A 503 -41.50 -24.08 35.35
C VAL A 503 -40.20 -24.81 35.08
N ALA A 504 -39.82 -25.64 36.06
CA ALA A 504 -38.73 -26.57 36.12
C ALA A 504 -39.16 -27.98 35.68
N GLY A 505 -38.23 -28.82 35.36
CA GLY A 505 -38.38 -30.28 35.20
C GLY A 505 -37.18 -30.84 34.53
N ASP A 506 -36.25 -31.40 35.06
CA ASP A 506 -35.94 -32.58 35.92
C ASP A 506 -35.82 -33.89 35.10
N ALA A 507 -34.71 -34.60 35.44
CA ALA A 507 -34.42 -36.06 35.37
C ALA A 507 -34.03 -36.65 34.02
N THR A 508 -33.09 -37.51 33.81
CA THR A 508 -32.45 -38.53 34.67
C THR A 508 -31.34 -39.22 33.86
N ALA A 509 -30.30 -39.63 34.52
CA ALA A 509 -29.33 -40.63 34.04
C ALA A 509 -29.88 -42.07 34.15
N PRO A 510 -29.30 -43.06 33.47
CA PRO A 510 -28.79 -44.16 34.28
C PRO A 510 -27.42 -44.71 33.90
N ARG A 511 -26.84 -45.32 34.94
CA ARG A 511 -25.60 -46.09 35.02
C ARG A 511 -25.80 -47.56 34.55
N GLY A 512 -24.67 -48.22 34.30
CA GLY A 512 -24.45 -49.64 34.40
C GLY A 512 -23.59 -50.14 33.25
N GLY A 513 -22.55 -50.90 33.37
CA GLY A 513 -21.98 -51.68 34.39
C GLY A 513 -21.20 -52.83 33.75
N ASN A 514 -19.94 -52.93 34.12
CA ASN A 514 -19.24 -54.09 34.58
C ASN A 514 -18.92 -55.34 33.73
N THR A 515 -17.69 -55.81 33.90
CA THR A 515 -17.08 -57.14 33.98
C THR A 515 -16.42 -57.60 32.67
N SER A 516 -15.25 -58.22 32.69
CA SER A 516 -14.36 -58.93 33.55
C SER A 516 -13.11 -59.39 32.76
N ASP A 517 -12.00 -59.40 33.41
CA ASP A 517 -10.72 -60.09 33.14
C ASP A 517 -10.91 -61.65 33.06
N PRO A 518 -9.93 -62.53 32.74
CA PRO A 518 -8.47 -62.47 32.77
C PRO A 518 -7.64 -63.33 31.75
N ALA A 519 -6.33 -63.10 31.80
CA ALA A 519 -5.19 -64.08 31.76
C ALA A 519 -4.67 -64.56 30.39
N HIS A 520 -3.43 -64.37 30.05
CA HIS A 520 -2.22 -65.20 30.21
C HIS A 520 -0.99 -64.65 29.46
N ARG A 521 0.05 -64.37 30.22
CA ARG A 521 1.46 -64.83 30.20
C ARG A 521 2.28 -64.90 28.92
N ASP A 522 3.46 -64.29 29.12
CA ASP A 522 4.87 -64.64 28.89
C ASP A 522 5.57 -64.03 27.65
N GLY A 523 6.70 -63.43 27.96
CA GLY A 523 7.82 -63.23 27.03
C GLY A 523 8.56 -61.93 27.21
N ALA A 524 9.63 -61.95 27.96
CA ALA A 524 10.61 -60.90 28.13
C ALA A 524 11.30 -60.48 26.79
N ASP A 525 11.50 -59.22 26.56
CA ASP A 525 12.75 -58.70 26.04
C ASP A 525 12.88 -57.21 26.40
N GLU A 526 13.92 -56.91 27.13
CA GLU A 526 14.36 -55.60 27.58
C GLU A 526 14.94 -54.80 26.41
N HIS A 527 14.40 -53.60 26.16
CA HIS A 527 15.12 -52.57 25.42
C HIS A 527 15.08 -51.24 26.18
N PRO A 528 16.22 -50.58 26.34
CA PRO A 528 16.36 -49.36 27.14
C PRO A 528 16.09 -48.10 26.31
N GLU A 529 14.83 -47.83 26.03
CA GLU A 529 14.44 -46.58 25.35
C GLU A 529 13.38 -45.72 26.07
N ARG A 530 13.01 -46.09 27.31
CA ARG A 530 11.94 -45.36 28.04
C ARG A 530 12.39 -44.25 28.98
N THR A 531 13.68 -43.99 29.13
CA THR A 531 14.16 -42.86 29.96
C THR A 531 14.36 -41.54 29.20
N ALA A 532 14.50 -41.58 27.89
CA ALA A 532 14.66 -40.34 27.09
C ALA A 532 13.35 -39.61 26.77
N THR A 533 12.21 -40.29 26.80
CA THR A 533 10.90 -39.68 26.51
C THR A 533 10.29 -38.98 27.72
N ALA A 534 10.53 -39.51 28.95
CA ALA A 534 10.01 -38.89 30.17
C ALA A 534 10.74 -37.57 30.54
N ASP A 535 12.06 -37.48 30.31
CA ASP A 535 12.82 -36.25 30.50
C ASP A 535 12.49 -35.19 29.45
N ASN A 536 12.15 -35.63 28.24
CA ASN A 536 11.76 -34.68 27.16
C ASN A 536 10.35 -34.12 27.39
N ASP A 537 9.41 -34.94 27.89
CA ASP A 537 8.05 -34.49 28.22
C ASP A 537 8.03 -33.59 29.47
N ALA A 538 8.87 -33.86 30.49
CA ALA A 538 9.02 -33.00 31.65
C ALA A 538 9.61 -31.61 31.25
N THR A 539 10.62 -31.58 30.37
CA THR A 539 11.22 -30.33 29.89
C THR A 539 10.28 -29.53 28.97
N VAL A 540 9.39 -30.20 28.24
CA VAL A 540 8.33 -29.55 27.41
C VAL A 540 7.27 -28.95 28.34
N SER A 541 6.82 -29.66 29.40
CA SER A 541 5.84 -29.13 30.35
C SER A 541 6.37 -27.92 31.14
N GLU A 542 7.63 -27.95 31.58
CA GLU A 542 8.29 -26.82 32.25
C GLU A 542 8.43 -25.60 31.33
N ARG A 543 8.74 -25.80 30.03
CA ARG A 543 8.81 -24.73 29.06
C ARG A 543 7.44 -24.07 28.80
N ASP A 544 6.38 -24.88 28.74
CA ASP A 544 5.01 -24.39 28.55
C ASP A 544 4.49 -23.63 29.77
N GLU A 545 4.82 -24.04 30.99
CA GLU A 545 4.51 -23.32 32.22
C GLU A 545 5.28 -21.99 32.29
N LEU A 546 6.59 -21.97 31.99
CA LEU A 546 7.39 -20.77 31.91
C LEU A 546 6.88 -19.80 30.85
N ALA A 547 6.46 -20.30 29.70
CA ALA A 547 5.88 -19.50 28.63
C ALA A 547 4.57 -18.84 29.09
N THR A 548 3.72 -19.56 29.82
CA THR A 548 2.44 -19.04 30.32
C THR A 548 2.64 -17.97 31.40
N VAL A 549 3.60 -18.18 32.33
CA VAL A 549 3.96 -17.20 33.35
C VAL A 549 4.54 -15.94 32.70
N SER A 550 5.43 -16.11 31.71
CA SER A 550 6.02 -14.98 31.01
C SER A 550 5.01 -14.17 30.20
N GLU A 551 4.02 -14.83 29.54
CA GLU A 551 2.90 -14.15 28.86
C GLU A 551 2.07 -13.30 29.84
N ARG A 552 1.76 -13.84 31.00
CA ARG A 552 1.05 -13.08 32.04
C ARG A 552 1.82 -11.84 32.47
N HIS A 553 3.15 -11.95 32.61
CA HIS A 553 4.01 -10.83 32.97
C HIS A 553 4.02 -9.78 31.85
N GLU A 554 4.06 -10.17 30.57
CA GLU A 554 3.95 -9.27 29.43
C GLU A 554 2.62 -8.52 29.42
N LEU A 555 1.51 -9.22 29.62
CA LEU A 555 0.19 -8.59 29.67
C LEU A 555 0.07 -7.57 30.82
N ILE A 556 0.70 -7.82 31.99
CA ILE A 556 0.79 -6.84 33.06
C ILE A 556 1.60 -5.62 32.62
N ALA A 557 2.73 -5.82 31.97
CA ALA A 557 3.55 -4.74 31.45
C ALA A 557 2.79 -3.87 30.43
N LEU A 558 2.09 -4.51 29.47
CA LEU A 558 1.26 -3.81 28.49
C LEU A 558 0.07 -3.07 29.13
N LEU A 559 -0.54 -3.64 30.17
CA LEU A 559 -1.60 -2.97 30.93
C LEU A 559 -1.09 -1.68 31.59
N ARG A 560 0.12 -1.71 32.18
CA ARG A 560 0.73 -0.51 32.78
C ARG A 560 0.97 0.57 31.75
N VAL A 561 1.44 0.20 30.56
CA VAL A 561 1.59 1.15 29.44
C VAL A 561 0.24 1.73 29.02
N ALA A 562 -0.79 0.88 28.88
CA ALA A 562 -2.15 1.33 28.53
C ALA A 562 -2.68 2.36 29.50
N ARG A 563 -2.52 2.11 30.81
CA ARG A 563 -2.95 3.02 31.87
C ARG A 563 -2.16 4.32 31.91
N PHE A 564 -0.83 4.23 31.71
CA PHE A 564 0.00 5.42 31.58
C PHE A 564 -0.49 6.30 30.42
N LEU A 565 -0.75 5.74 29.24
CA LEU A 565 -1.18 6.50 28.08
C LEU A 565 -2.50 7.24 28.31
N ARG A 566 -3.46 6.65 29.06
CA ARG A 566 -4.81 7.20 29.30
C ARG A 566 -5.03 7.82 30.68
N HIS A 567 -4.04 7.82 31.53
CA HIS A 567 -4.17 8.35 32.89
C HIS A 567 -5.30 7.71 33.74
N GLU A 568 -5.42 6.39 33.63
CA GLU A 568 -6.46 5.66 34.38
C GLU A 568 -6.09 5.34 35.83
N GLU A 569 -4.84 5.57 36.26
CA GLU A 569 -4.38 5.24 37.62
C GLU A 569 -4.99 6.12 38.71
N THR A 570 -5.45 7.30 38.35
CA THR A 570 -6.06 8.26 39.32
C THR A 570 -7.57 8.42 39.14
N CYS A 571 -8.19 7.70 38.19
CA CYS A 571 -9.64 7.75 38.02
C CYS A 571 -10.34 7.06 39.18
N PRO A 572 -11.34 7.72 39.87
CA PRO A 572 -12.11 7.09 40.93
C PRO A 572 -12.80 5.81 40.44
N GLY A 573 -12.62 4.71 41.18
CA GLY A 573 -13.25 3.42 40.89
C GLY A 573 -12.46 2.49 39.96
N VAL A 574 -11.30 2.91 39.43
CA VAL A 574 -10.39 2.02 38.70
C VAL A 574 -9.38 1.42 39.69
N PRO A 575 -9.30 0.07 39.82
CA PRO A 575 -8.31 -0.53 40.72
C PRO A 575 -6.89 -0.23 40.22
N PRO A 576 -5.88 -0.08 41.13
CA PRO A 576 -4.51 0.20 40.74
C PRO A 576 -3.97 -0.90 39.82
N ALA A 577 -3.06 -0.50 38.91
CA ALA A 577 -2.41 -1.50 38.06
C ALA A 577 -1.63 -2.51 38.90
N PRO A 578 -1.64 -3.81 38.53
CA PRO A 578 -0.81 -4.80 39.21
C PRO A 578 0.66 -4.33 39.16
N ALA A 579 1.39 -4.58 40.28
CA ALA A 579 2.81 -4.33 40.31
C ALA A 579 3.54 -5.21 39.29
N LEU A 580 4.60 -4.66 38.68
CA LEU A 580 5.46 -5.51 37.85
C LEU A 580 6.16 -6.55 38.73
N PRO A 581 6.23 -7.83 38.29
CA PRO A 581 6.90 -8.88 39.03
C PRO A 581 8.37 -8.55 39.31
N GLU A 582 8.83 -8.67 40.55
CA GLU A 582 10.21 -8.30 40.94
C GLU A 582 11.26 -9.17 40.22
N HIS A 583 10.94 -10.45 40.06
CA HIS A 583 11.82 -11.44 39.43
C HIS A 583 11.17 -11.91 38.11
N SER A 584 11.27 -11.11 37.08
CA SER A 584 10.80 -11.48 35.75
C SER A 584 11.96 -11.47 34.75
N HIS A 585 12.07 -12.56 34.00
CA HIS A 585 13.00 -12.66 32.87
C HIS A 585 12.40 -12.15 31.54
N SER A 586 11.15 -11.66 31.60
CA SER A 586 10.49 -11.14 30.38
C SER A 586 11.12 -9.82 29.92
N PRO A 587 11.60 -9.74 28.65
CA PRO A 587 12.11 -8.52 28.05
C PRO A 587 11.10 -7.36 28.06
N ALA A 588 9.80 -7.67 27.95
CA ALA A 588 8.74 -6.66 27.99
C ALA A 588 8.64 -5.98 29.35
N VAL A 589 8.70 -6.77 30.46
CA VAL A 589 8.71 -6.23 31.82
C VAL A 589 9.95 -5.36 32.04
N ALA A 590 11.10 -5.80 31.56
CA ALA A 590 12.35 -5.06 31.68
C ALA A 590 12.25 -3.67 30.99
N GLY A 591 11.69 -3.62 29.77
CA GLY A 591 11.51 -2.36 29.02
C GLY A 591 10.57 -1.37 29.70
N VAL A 592 9.43 -1.84 30.20
CA VAL A 592 8.45 -0.98 30.88
C VAL A 592 9.00 -0.49 32.21
N ARG A 593 9.65 -1.34 33.01
CA ARG A 593 10.28 -0.96 34.28
C ARG A 593 11.43 0.05 34.08
N ALA A 594 12.25 -0.14 33.05
CA ALA A 594 13.30 0.83 32.68
C ALA A 594 12.70 2.23 32.47
N TRP A 595 11.60 2.31 31.77
CA TRP A 595 10.88 3.55 31.53
C TRP A 595 10.28 4.14 32.82
N GLU A 596 9.66 3.33 33.67
CA GLU A 596 9.11 3.79 34.94
C GLU A 596 10.20 4.40 35.84
N HIS A 597 11.38 3.76 35.95
CA HIS A 597 12.53 4.32 36.67
C HIS A 597 12.99 5.65 36.07
N ALA A 598 13.05 5.71 34.73
CA ALA A 598 13.46 6.92 34.03
C ALA A 598 12.44 8.07 34.22
N MET A 599 11.15 7.80 34.22
CA MET A 599 10.09 8.79 34.49
C MET A 599 10.15 9.33 35.94
N ALA A 600 10.38 8.45 36.91
CA ALA A 600 10.50 8.81 38.31
C ALA A 600 11.84 9.49 38.68
N GLY A 601 12.84 9.45 37.79
CA GLY A 601 14.17 10.01 38.01
C GLY A 601 14.95 9.30 39.11
N VAL A 602 14.86 7.97 39.15
CA VAL A 602 15.49 7.11 40.15
C VAL A 602 16.17 5.92 39.51
N HIS A 603 17.17 5.38 40.19
CA HIS A 603 17.82 4.11 39.79
C HIS A 603 18.41 4.12 38.37
N LEU A 604 19.22 5.15 38.02
CA LEU A 604 19.81 5.33 36.69
C LEU A 604 20.43 4.05 36.12
N GLU A 605 21.34 3.41 36.89
CA GLU A 605 22.03 2.19 36.46
C GLU A 605 21.10 0.97 36.32
N ALA A 606 20.05 0.88 37.13
CA ALA A 606 19.06 -0.15 37.00
C ALA A 606 18.19 0.10 35.75
N SER A 607 17.79 1.37 35.48
CA SER A 607 17.08 1.75 34.26
C SER A 607 17.87 1.37 33.01
N ARG A 608 19.18 1.68 32.99
CA ARG A 608 20.11 1.36 31.91
C ARG A 608 20.20 -0.16 31.66
N ARG A 609 20.43 -0.95 32.72
CA ARG A 609 20.50 -2.42 32.62
C ARG A 609 19.19 -3.04 32.15
N LEU A 610 18.07 -2.59 32.67
CA LEU A 610 16.73 -3.07 32.28
C LEU A 610 16.39 -2.70 30.87
N ALA A 611 16.74 -1.49 30.41
CA ALA A 611 16.52 -1.08 29.03
C ALA A 611 17.28 -1.99 28.04
N ARG A 612 18.52 -2.37 28.35
CA ARG A 612 19.30 -3.35 27.58
C ARG A 612 18.68 -4.74 27.62
N ALA A 613 18.18 -5.19 28.77
CA ALA A 613 17.52 -6.47 28.93
C ALA A 613 16.23 -6.60 28.10
N ALA A 614 15.59 -5.48 27.74
CA ALA A 614 14.41 -5.47 26.86
C ALA A 614 14.71 -5.96 25.43
N PHE A 615 15.97 -5.99 25.02
CA PHE A 615 16.42 -6.48 23.71
C PHE A 615 17.01 -7.89 23.76
N ALA A 616 17.08 -8.51 24.93
CA ALA A 616 17.50 -9.90 25.06
C ALA A 616 16.47 -10.83 24.39
N PRO A 617 16.91 -12.00 23.88
CA PRO A 617 15.98 -13.02 23.41
C PRO A 617 15.07 -13.47 24.54
N ASP A 618 13.78 -13.68 24.23
CA ASP A 618 12.86 -14.27 25.22
C ASP A 618 13.26 -15.72 25.52
N PRO A 619 13.37 -16.12 26.80
CA PRO A 619 13.71 -17.50 27.14
C PRO A 619 12.76 -18.57 26.58
N GLY A 620 11.50 -18.21 26.39
CA GLY A 620 10.46 -19.05 25.74
C GLY A 620 10.47 -19.02 24.21
N GLY A 621 11.41 -18.29 23.56
CA GLY A 621 11.50 -18.16 22.11
C GLY A 621 10.35 -17.41 21.47
N ARG A 622 9.59 -16.63 22.24
CA ARG A 622 8.45 -15.84 21.73
C ARG A 622 8.91 -14.60 20.97
N PRO A 623 8.13 -14.17 19.99
CA PRO A 623 8.42 -12.94 19.26
C PRO A 623 8.41 -11.73 20.18
N PRO A 624 9.37 -10.80 20.00
CA PRO A 624 9.48 -9.62 20.85
C PRO A 624 8.33 -8.63 20.58
N LEU A 625 7.90 -7.94 21.65
CA LEU A 625 6.89 -6.89 21.59
C LEU A 625 7.52 -5.53 21.24
N VAL A 626 6.82 -4.72 20.45
CA VAL A 626 7.33 -3.43 19.94
C VAL A 626 7.24 -2.35 21.00
N THR A 627 6.08 -2.18 21.65
CA THR A 627 5.84 -1.10 22.61
C THR A 627 6.82 -1.11 23.79
N PRO A 628 7.08 -2.21 24.50
CA PRO A 628 8.06 -2.24 25.58
C PRO A 628 9.49 -1.88 25.14
N ARG A 629 9.87 -2.29 23.93
CA ARG A 629 11.19 -1.95 23.35
C ARG A 629 11.30 -0.46 22.97
N LEU A 630 10.21 0.16 22.48
CA LEU A 630 10.17 1.61 22.27
C LEU A 630 10.34 2.38 23.58
N PHE A 631 9.71 1.92 24.67
CA PHE A 631 9.89 2.50 25.99
C PHE A 631 11.31 2.29 26.52
N ALA A 632 11.94 1.15 26.25
CA ALA A 632 13.34 0.91 26.57
C ALA A 632 14.28 1.87 25.81
N CYS A 633 14.09 2.08 24.51
CA CYS A 633 14.85 3.09 23.75
C CYS A 633 14.69 4.49 24.35
N ARG A 634 13.46 4.87 24.73
CA ARG A 634 13.21 6.15 25.39
C ARG A 634 13.92 6.25 26.75
N ALA A 635 14.00 5.17 27.51
CA ALA A 635 14.78 5.13 28.74
C ALA A 635 16.27 5.34 28.45
N LEU A 636 16.84 4.68 27.41
CA LEU A 636 18.25 4.81 27.03
C LEU A 636 18.64 6.24 26.67
N PHE A 637 17.85 7.00 25.91
CA PHE A 637 18.24 8.38 25.66
C PHE A 637 18.04 9.33 26.85
N LEU A 638 17.26 8.92 27.85
CA LEU A 638 17.19 9.64 29.13
C LEU A 638 18.37 9.29 30.09
N THR A 639 19.11 8.21 29.78
CA THR A 639 20.33 7.80 30.49
C THR A 639 21.64 8.24 29.81
N ASP A 640 21.57 9.13 28.84
CA ASP A 640 22.65 9.58 27.95
C ASP A 640 23.29 8.49 27.05
N ASP A 641 22.61 7.33 26.88
CA ASP A 641 23.03 6.23 26.00
C ASP A 641 22.32 6.35 24.60
N GLY A 642 22.30 7.56 24.05
CA GLY A 642 21.55 7.87 22.81
C GLY A 642 22.00 7.08 21.58
N ASP A 643 23.29 6.83 21.42
CA ASP A 643 23.84 6.07 20.28
C ASP A 643 23.39 4.61 20.34
N GLU A 644 23.32 4.01 21.54
CA GLU A 644 22.80 2.66 21.75
C GLU A 644 21.29 2.60 21.46
N ALA A 645 20.55 3.62 21.90
CA ALA A 645 19.12 3.75 21.59
C ALA A 645 18.88 3.85 20.07
N GLU A 646 19.71 4.61 19.34
CA GLU A 646 19.64 4.75 17.88
C GLU A 646 19.88 3.41 17.16
N ALA A 647 20.86 2.63 17.62
CA ALA A 647 21.15 1.29 17.10
C ALA A 647 19.96 0.32 17.32
N HIS A 648 19.35 0.34 18.49
CA HIS A 648 18.17 -0.44 18.80
C HIS A 648 16.94 -0.01 17.98
N LEU A 649 16.73 1.30 17.80
CA LEU A 649 15.66 1.83 16.93
C LEU A 649 15.87 1.42 15.48
N ALA A 650 17.10 1.39 14.97
CA ALA A 650 17.40 0.89 13.63
C ALA A 650 17.07 -0.60 13.49
N THR A 651 17.36 -1.40 14.52
CA THR A 651 16.99 -2.84 14.54
C THR A 651 15.48 -3.02 14.53
N LEU A 652 14.74 -2.29 15.39
CA LEU A 652 13.29 -2.30 15.44
C LEU A 652 12.66 -1.89 14.09
N LEU A 653 13.23 -0.86 13.47
CA LEU A 653 12.77 -0.39 12.17
C LEU A 653 12.95 -1.45 11.09
N ASN A 654 14.10 -2.13 11.06
CA ASN A 654 14.35 -3.23 10.14
C ASN A 654 13.40 -4.42 10.38
N GLU A 655 13.11 -4.75 11.63
CA GLU A 655 12.12 -5.79 11.98
C GLU A 655 10.72 -5.39 11.52
N ALA A 656 10.28 -4.16 11.81
CA ALA A 656 8.98 -3.63 11.41
C ALA A 656 8.84 -3.57 9.88
N HIS A 657 9.90 -3.19 9.15
CA HIS A 657 9.91 -3.24 7.68
C HIS A 657 9.80 -4.66 7.14
N ARG A 658 10.50 -5.63 7.73
CA ARG A 658 10.37 -7.04 7.33
C ARG A 658 8.95 -7.56 7.54
N GLN A 659 8.30 -7.17 8.63
CA GLN A 659 6.93 -7.53 8.96
C GLN A 659 5.89 -6.65 8.24
N ARG A 660 6.32 -5.57 7.58
CA ARG A 660 5.45 -4.58 6.94
C ARG A 660 4.40 -3.97 7.89
N ALA A 661 4.77 -3.82 9.13
CA ALA A 661 3.94 -3.28 10.19
C ALA A 661 3.95 -1.75 10.16
N ALA A 662 3.16 -1.12 9.29
CA ALA A 662 3.18 0.33 9.02
C ALA A 662 3.04 1.18 10.29
N ILE A 663 2.16 0.79 11.23
CA ILE A 663 2.00 1.50 12.50
C ILE A 663 3.26 1.41 13.35
N ALA A 664 3.89 0.23 13.44
CA ALA A 664 5.13 0.06 14.18
C ALA A 664 6.27 0.89 13.54
N ILE A 665 6.39 0.87 12.20
CA ILE A 665 7.36 1.70 11.46
C ILE A 665 7.18 3.17 11.83
N ALA A 666 5.95 3.67 11.79
CA ALA A 666 5.63 5.06 12.07
C ALA A 666 6.00 5.46 13.50
N HIS A 667 5.68 4.63 14.51
CA HIS A 667 6.04 4.90 15.91
C HIS A 667 7.55 4.83 16.15
N VAL A 668 8.27 3.86 15.55
CA VAL A 668 9.73 3.76 15.66
C VAL A 668 10.40 5.01 15.08
N LEU A 669 9.93 5.46 13.89
CA LEU A 669 10.45 6.69 13.26
C LEU A 669 10.14 7.93 14.10
N ALA A 670 8.98 8.05 14.71
CA ALA A 670 8.63 9.16 15.59
C ALA A 670 9.53 9.20 16.84
N VAL A 671 9.81 8.05 17.47
CA VAL A 671 10.72 7.96 18.62
C VAL A 671 12.16 8.28 18.21
N ARG A 672 12.59 7.87 17.01
CA ARG A 672 13.93 8.23 16.48
C ARG A 672 14.03 9.71 16.15
N ALA A 673 12.97 10.32 15.66
CA ALA A 673 12.91 11.77 15.45
C ALA A 673 13.05 12.54 16.76
N ASP A 674 12.42 12.10 17.87
CA ASP A 674 12.62 12.69 19.22
C ASP A 674 14.09 12.65 19.62
N LEU A 675 14.76 11.51 19.43
CA LEU A 675 16.19 11.35 19.70
C LEU A 675 17.04 12.31 18.85
N HIS A 676 16.75 12.41 17.55
CA HIS A 676 17.46 13.34 16.65
C HIS A 676 17.29 14.81 17.08
N LEU A 677 16.09 15.22 17.49
CA LEU A 677 15.86 16.59 17.99
C LEU A 677 16.67 16.88 19.26
N ARG A 678 16.77 15.92 20.19
CA ARG A 678 17.56 16.04 21.41
C ARG A 678 19.05 16.15 21.13
N HIS A 679 19.53 15.50 20.08
CA HIS A 679 20.92 15.55 19.64
C HIS A 679 21.23 16.72 18.69
N GLY A 680 20.29 17.63 18.44
CA GLY A 680 20.48 18.77 17.55
C GLY A 680 20.61 18.41 16.07
N ARG A 681 19.91 17.35 15.63
CA ARG A 681 19.86 16.87 14.25
C ARG A 681 18.45 17.06 13.64
N PRO A 682 17.95 18.31 13.51
CA PRO A 682 16.56 18.55 13.10
C PRO A 682 16.22 18.11 11.67
N ASP A 683 17.21 18.14 10.76
CA ASP A 683 17.01 17.63 9.39
C ASP A 683 16.77 16.12 9.36
N ALA A 684 17.48 15.36 10.22
CA ALA A 684 17.26 13.92 10.35
C ALA A 684 15.87 13.63 10.93
N ALA A 685 15.48 14.39 11.96
CA ALA A 685 14.14 14.29 12.54
C ALA A 685 13.04 14.58 11.52
N ALA A 686 13.19 15.62 10.69
CA ALA A 686 12.21 15.98 9.66
C ALA A 686 12.08 14.87 8.60
N ARG A 687 13.18 14.22 8.21
CA ARG A 687 13.12 13.06 7.30
C ARG A 687 12.39 11.87 7.91
N ASP A 688 12.66 11.57 9.18
CA ASP A 688 11.98 10.47 9.87
C ASP A 688 10.48 10.74 10.03
N LEU A 689 10.09 11.98 10.37
CA LEU A 689 8.69 12.37 10.49
C LEU A 689 7.96 12.29 9.14
N ALA A 690 8.59 12.74 8.05
CA ALA A 690 8.02 12.62 6.71
C ALA A 690 7.86 11.14 6.29
N ALA A 691 8.84 10.29 6.59
CA ALA A 691 8.74 8.86 6.33
C ALA A 691 7.64 8.20 7.20
N ALA A 692 7.49 8.62 8.45
CA ALA A 692 6.44 8.14 9.33
C ALA A 692 5.03 8.53 8.84
N GLU A 693 4.86 9.76 8.33
CA GLU A 693 3.61 10.25 7.74
C GLU A 693 3.25 9.50 6.43
N ALA A 694 4.24 9.08 5.65
CA ALA A 694 4.03 8.26 4.46
C ALA A 694 3.47 6.86 4.81
N GLU A 695 3.91 6.27 5.93
CA GLU A 695 3.40 4.97 6.40
C GLU A 695 2.06 5.11 7.14
N LEU A 696 1.89 6.13 7.95
CA LEU A 696 0.69 6.42 8.74
C LEU A 696 0.28 7.89 8.56
N PRO A 697 -0.62 8.18 7.61
CA PRO A 697 -1.10 9.54 7.38
C PRO A 697 -1.72 10.16 8.64
N PRO A 698 -1.54 11.47 8.89
CA PRO A 698 -2.05 12.16 10.10
C PRO A 698 -3.56 11.96 10.35
N ALA A 699 -4.36 11.85 9.28
CA ALA A 699 -5.80 11.57 9.37
C ALA A 699 -6.14 10.16 9.92
N ARG A 700 -5.17 9.26 9.94
CA ARG A 700 -5.29 7.89 10.46
C ARG A 700 -4.62 7.71 11.83
N LEU A 701 -3.93 8.74 12.31
CA LEU A 701 -3.27 8.71 13.61
C LEU A 701 -4.33 8.77 14.72
N HIS A 702 -4.21 7.83 15.68
CA HIS A 702 -5.13 7.83 16.82
C HIS A 702 -4.97 9.10 17.68
N PRO A 703 -6.07 9.70 18.19
CA PRO A 703 -6.05 10.93 18.99
C PRO A 703 -5.02 10.94 20.14
N LEU A 704 -4.78 9.82 20.81
CA LEU A 704 -3.79 9.69 21.88
C LEU A 704 -2.36 10.06 21.47
N PHE A 705 -1.99 9.91 20.21
CA PHE A 705 -0.64 10.18 19.72
C PHE A 705 -0.49 11.52 18.99
N VAL A 706 -1.62 12.17 18.65
CA VAL A 706 -1.61 13.46 17.93
C VAL A 706 -0.78 14.52 18.65
N PRO A 707 -0.86 14.71 20.00
CA PRO A 707 -0.07 15.73 20.67
C PRO A 707 1.43 15.48 20.59
N TYR A 708 1.86 14.22 20.70
CA TYR A 708 3.27 13.85 20.60
C TYR A 708 3.81 14.13 19.19
N TRP A 709 3.11 13.70 18.15
CA TRP A 709 3.50 13.92 16.76
C TRP A 709 3.52 15.41 16.39
N ALA A 710 2.48 16.15 16.82
CA ALA A 710 2.42 17.59 16.62
C ALA A 710 3.61 18.29 17.30
N SER A 711 4.00 17.86 18.52
CA SER A 711 5.14 18.42 19.24
C SER A 711 6.47 18.20 18.51
N LEU A 712 6.68 17.00 17.96
CA LEU A 712 7.91 16.68 17.21
C LEU A 712 8.02 17.51 15.93
N ASN A 713 6.95 17.60 15.15
CA ASN A 713 6.92 18.41 13.94
C ASN A 713 7.13 19.90 14.24
N LEU A 714 6.47 20.42 15.29
CA LEU A 714 6.61 21.80 15.72
C LEU A 714 8.06 22.14 16.12
N VAL A 715 8.70 21.30 16.94
CA VAL A 715 10.08 21.51 17.38
C VAL A 715 11.05 21.34 16.20
N ALA A 716 10.82 20.36 15.32
CA ALA A 716 11.63 20.17 14.13
C ALA A 716 11.59 21.40 13.20
N ASP A 717 10.40 21.95 12.98
CA ASP A 717 10.24 23.16 12.15
C ASP A 717 10.89 24.39 12.79
N LEU A 718 10.79 24.56 14.11
CA LEU A 718 11.49 25.64 14.82
C LEU A 718 13.01 25.53 14.70
N GLN A 719 13.57 24.34 14.96
CA GLN A 719 15.01 24.11 14.86
C GLN A 719 15.53 24.23 13.41
N ASN A 720 14.69 23.96 12.42
CA ASN A 720 14.99 24.15 11.00
C ASN A 720 14.75 25.60 10.50
N GLY A 721 14.43 26.55 11.37
CA GLY A 721 14.20 27.94 11.00
C GLY A 721 12.90 28.18 10.22
N ARG A 722 11.86 27.40 10.46
CA ARG A 722 10.52 27.49 9.83
C ARG A 722 9.41 27.87 10.82
N PRO A 723 9.49 29.05 11.49
CA PRO A 723 8.55 29.40 12.55
C PRO A 723 7.09 29.52 12.08
N ASP A 724 6.84 29.86 10.83
CA ASP A 724 5.48 29.99 10.30
C ASP A 724 4.77 28.63 10.29
N ARG A 725 5.44 27.57 9.82
CA ARG A 725 4.90 26.19 9.90
C ARG A 725 4.70 25.74 11.33
N ALA A 726 5.62 26.07 12.23
CA ALA A 726 5.47 25.77 13.64
C ALA A 726 4.21 26.43 14.23
N ARG A 727 3.90 27.69 13.87
CA ARG A 727 2.64 28.37 14.25
C ARG A 727 1.41 27.68 13.71
N GLU A 728 1.43 27.27 12.45
CA GLU A 728 0.33 26.52 11.85
C GLU A 728 0.03 25.24 12.60
N ILE A 729 1.09 24.47 12.95
CA ILE A 729 0.94 23.23 13.72
C ILE A 729 0.42 23.52 15.12
N ALA A 730 0.93 24.55 15.80
CA ALA A 730 0.51 24.94 17.14
C ALA A 730 -0.96 25.39 17.21
N ALA A 731 -1.48 25.99 16.12
CA ALA A 731 -2.84 26.48 16.02
C ALA A 731 -3.86 25.39 15.67
N ARG A 732 -3.43 24.22 15.22
CA ARG A 732 -4.35 23.12 14.87
C ARG A 732 -5.15 22.69 16.10
N PRO A 733 -6.47 22.47 15.95
CA PRO A 733 -7.28 21.94 17.04
C PRO A 733 -6.82 20.53 17.39
N VAL A 734 -6.75 20.25 18.68
CA VAL A 734 -6.40 18.92 19.20
C VAL A 734 -7.72 18.18 19.48
N PRO A 735 -7.85 16.90 19.09
CA PRO A 735 -9.03 16.12 19.43
C PRO A 735 -9.28 16.08 20.94
N SER A 736 -10.53 16.11 21.38
CA SER A 736 -10.89 16.14 22.81
C SER A 736 -10.28 14.99 23.63
N LEU A 737 -10.20 13.79 23.07
CA LEU A 737 -9.52 12.65 23.70
C LEU A 737 -8.01 12.88 23.95
N SER A 738 -7.41 13.83 23.23
CA SER A 738 -5.99 14.17 23.39
C SER A 738 -5.74 15.10 24.57
N GLU A 739 -6.77 15.74 25.13
CA GLU A 739 -6.62 16.64 26.28
C GLU A 739 -6.36 15.89 27.59
N GLU A 740 -6.72 14.60 27.64
CA GLU A 740 -6.62 13.74 28.83
C GLU A 740 -5.56 12.64 28.70
N CYS A 741 -4.52 12.82 27.89
CA CYS A 741 -3.49 11.80 27.66
C CYS A 741 -2.09 12.25 28.05
N ALA A 742 -1.20 11.29 28.34
CA ALA A 742 0.19 11.55 28.74
C ALA A 742 0.97 12.35 27.69
N THR A 743 0.61 12.23 26.42
CA THR A 743 1.29 12.90 25.31
C THR A 743 1.01 14.40 25.21
N SER A 744 -0.05 14.90 25.90
CA SER A 744 -0.40 16.32 25.90
C SER A 744 0.69 17.21 26.49
N ALA A 745 1.45 16.69 27.47
CA ALA A 745 2.58 17.41 28.04
C ALA A 745 3.63 17.82 26.99
N TYR A 746 3.87 16.96 25.97
CA TYR A 746 4.83 17.23 24.90
C TYR A 746 4.39 18.39 24.01
N LEU A 747 3.09 18.46 23.65
CA LEU A 747 2.55 19.57 22.85
C LEU A 747 2.54 20.88 23.62
N LEU A 748 2.18 20.85 24.91
CA LEU A 748 2.27 22.02 25.78
C LEU A 748 3.72 22.53 25.88
N PHE A 749 4.66 21.64 26.03
CA PHE A 749 6.08 21.97 26.03
C PHE A 749 6.50 22.63 24.71
N ALA A 750 6.16 22.03 23.57
CA ALA A 750 6.48 22.56 22.26
C ALA A 750 5.86 23.94 22.00
N ARG A 751 4.60 24.15 22.42
CA ARG A 751 3.96 25.48 22.38
C ARG A 751 4.66 26.50 23.27
N GLY A 752 5.20 26.08 24.41
CA GLY A 752 6.02 26.92 25.27
C GLY A 752 7.35 27.31 24.59
N VAL A 753 8.00 26.37 23.89
CA VAL A 753 9.21 26.64 23.11
C VAL A 753 8.93 27.62 21.96
N LEU A 754 7.80 27.48 21.26
CA LEU A 754 7.37 28.45 20.25
C LEU A 754 7.14 29.85 20.84
N ALA A 755 6.38 29.97 21.92
CA ALA A 755 6.11 31.24 22.58
C ALA A 755 7.42 31.92 23.04
N ARG A 756 8.40 31.15 23.54
CA ARG A 756 9.74 31.65 23.88
C ARG A 756 10.48 32.18 22.64
N SER A 757 10.39 31.50 21.50
CA SER A 757 11.01 31.96 20.25
C SER A 757 10.35 33.21 19.66
N GLU A 758 9.13 33.52 20.09
CA GLU A 758 8.36 34.72 19.72
C GLU A 758 8.54 35.87 20.74
N ASP A 759 9.42 35.70 21.73
CA ASP A 759 9.66 36.65 22.82
C ASP A 759 8.40 37.00 23.65
N ASP A 760 7.53 35.98 23.85
CA ASP A 760 6.31 36.07 24.69
C ASP A 760 6.51 35.26 25.99
N PRO A 761 7.17 35.84 27.02
CA PRO A 761 7.43 35.16 28.27
C PRO A 761 6.19 34.80 29.08
N GLN A 762 5.08 35.55 28.90
CA GLN A 762 3.82 35.27 29.60
C GLN A 762 3.21 33.98 29.09
N ARG A 763 3.07 33.82 27.76
CA ARG A 763 2.57 32.59 27.16
C ARG A 763 3.52 31.41 27.39
N ALA A 764 4.83 31.63 27.24
CA ALA A 764 5.85 30.62 27.49
C ALA A 764 5.72 30.04 28.92
N ARG A 765 5.70 30.92 29.96
CA ARG A 765 5.51 30.51 31.36
C ARG A 765 4.21 29.72 31.58
N ALA A 766 3.10 30.19 30.99
CA ALA A 766 1.81 29.50 31.11
C ALA A 766 1.85 28.08 30.55
N TYR A 767 2.43 27.88 29.35
CA TYR A 767 2.56 26.58 28.71
C TYR A 767 3.53 25.65 29.44
N PHE A 768 4.71 26.11 29.87
CA PHE A 768 5.66 25.30 30.62
C PHE A 768 5.11 24.86 31.97
N ARG A 769 4.40 25.74 32.69
CA ARG A 769 3.71 25.37 33.95
C ARG A 769 2.57 24.37 33.71
N ALA A 770 1.82 24.50 32.60
CA ALA A 770 0.79 23.53 32.24
C ALA A 770 1.42 22.17 31.91
N CYS A 771 2.52 22.14 31.13
CA CYS A 771 3.31 20.94 30.89
C CYS A 771 3.76 20.30 32.19
N GLY A 772 4.32 21.08 33.12
CA GLY A 772 4.79 20.62 34.44
C GLY A 772 3.68 20.00 35.28
N ARG A 773 2.48 20.61 35.31
CA ARG A 773 1.32 20.03 36.01
C ARG A 773 0.96 18.65 35.44
N TRP A 774 0.91 18.52 34.11
CA TRP A 774 0.65 17.26 33.46
C TRP A 774 1.69 16.20 33.79
N LEU A 775 2.99 16.51 33.66
CA LEU A 775 4.08 15.57 33.96
C LEU A 775 4.03 15.08 35.40
N LEU A 776 3.84 15.99 36.34
CA LEU A 776 3.73 15.64 37.78
C LEU A 776 2.50 14.79 38.08
N HIS A 777 1.38 15.04 37.38
CA HIS A 777 0.16 14.25 37.50
C HIS A 777 0.39 12.79 37.05
N TYR A 778 1.24 12.56 36.04
CA TYR A 778 1.64 11.22 35.60
C TYR A 778 2.86 10.65 36.35
N GLY A 779 3.23 11.23 37.48
CA GLY A 779 4.39 10.78 38.26
C GLY A 779 5.74 11.03 37.59
N CYS A 780 5.77 11.82 36.49
CA CYS A 780 7.00 12.16 35.81
C CYS A 780 7.71 13.33 36.49
N VAL A 781 8.72 13.00 37.29
CA VAL A 781 9.47 13.98 38.07
C VAL A 781 10.82 14.32 37.42
N ASN A 782 11.35 13.42 36.60
CA ASN A 782 12.66 13.51 35.98
C ASN A 782 12.74 14.68 34.98
N PRO A 783 13.66 15.66 35.19
CA PRO A 783 13.85 16.77 34.26
C PRO A 783 14.47 16.34 32.92
N ALA A 784 15.07 15.17 32.83
CA ALA A 784 15.59 14.62 31.58
C ALA A 784 14.48 14.37 30.55
N VAL A 785 13.23 14.14 30.98
CA VAL A 785 12.08 13.91 30.08
C VAL A 785 11.75 15.19 29.33
N LEU A 786 11.39 16.25 30.02
CA LEU A 786 11.16 17.60 29.51
C LEU A 786 11.62 18.64 30.58
N PRO A 787 12.55 19.56 30.26
CA PRO A 787 13.09 20.52 31.21
C PRO A 787 12.19 21.73 31.41
N TRP A 788 10.92 21.49 31.76
CA TRP A 788 9.90 22.53 31.84
C TRP A 788 10.18 23.55 32.97
N ARG A 789 10.85 23.12 34.08
CA ARG A 789 11.16 23.99 35.23
C ARG A 789 12.15 25.08 34.85
N SER A 790 13.26 24.72 34.18
CA SER A 790 14.27 25.69 33.73
C SER A 790 13.66 26.69 32.74
N LEU A 791 12.88 26.22 31.79
CA LEU A 791 12.27 27.10 30.78
C LEU A 791 11.12 27.97 31.36
N ALA A 792 10.35 27.45 32.31
CA ALA A 792 9.40 28.26 33.09
C ALA A 792 10.08 29.31 33.95
N ALA A 793 11.26 28.97 34.49
CA ALA A 793 12.06 29.89 35.29
C ALA A 793 12.68 31.03 34.45
N GLU A 794 13.21 30.72 33.26
CA GLU A 794 13.67 31.73 32.31
C GLU A 794 12.53 32.72 31.95
N ALA A 795 11.34 32.21 31.71
CA ALA A 795 10.15 33.05 31.41
C ALA A 795 9.72 33.87 32.65
N ALA A 796 9.77 33.30 33.86
CA ALA A 796 9.49 34.03 35.12
C ALA A 796 10.50 35.14 35.39
N HIS A 797 11.80 34.86 35.18
CA HIS A 797 12.85 35.84 35.27
C HIS A 797 12.68 37.00 34.29
N ALA A 798 12.33 36.72 33.03
CA ALA A 798 12.03 37.76 32.05
C ALA A 798 10.84 38.64 32.45
N LEU A 799 9.92 38.13 33.27
CA LEU A 799 8.76 38.85 33.82
C LEU A 799 9.07 39.52 35.16
N GLY A 800 10.31 39.42 35.70
CA GLY A 800 10.74 40.00 36.96
C GLY A 800 10.41 39.19 38.21
N ASP A 801 9.90 37.95 38.04
CA ASP A 801 9.59 37.02 39.14
C ASP A 801 10.80 36.15 39.48
N ASP A 802 11.87 36.80 40.02
CA ASP A 802 13.13 36.13 40.33
C ASP A 802 12.96 35.08 41.45
N ALA A 803 12.02 35.26 42.33
CA ALA A 803 11.76 34.31 43.42
C ALA A 803 11.25 32.98 42.90
N GLU A 804 10.25 32.98 41.99
CA GLU A 804 9.76 31.77 41.33
C GLU A 804 10.87 31.15 40.48
N ALA A 805 11.59 31.96 39.71
CA ALA A 805 12.67 31.51 38.84
C ALA A 805 13.74 30.73 39.58
N LEU A 806 14.27 31.28 40.67
CA LEU A 806 15.26 30.60 41.50
C LEU A 806 14.74 29.34 42.20
N ARG A 807 13.48 29.32 42.61
CA ARG A 807 12.87 28.14 43.22
C ARG A 807 12.81 26.99 42.19
N LEU A 808 12.32 27.26 40.98
CA LEU A 808 12.18 26.26 39.94
C LEU A 808 13.53 25.70 39.46
N THR A 809 14.52 26.55 39.20
CA THR A 809 15.84 26.11 38.76
C THR A 809 16.58 25.31 39.83
N ARG A 810 16.54 25.72 41.11
CA ARG A 810 17.12 24.94 42.19
C ARG A 810 16.47 23.58 42.34
N GLU A 811 15.14 23.50 42.21
CA GLU A 811 14.45 22.23 42.21
C GLU A 811 14.89 21.32 41.04
N GLU A 812 15.03 21.87 39.82
CA GLU A 812 15.49 21.11 38.66
C GLU A 812 16.92 20.62 38.84
N VAL A 813 17.86 21.44 39.32
CA VAL A 813 19.25 21.02 39.60
C VAL A 813 19.25 19.86 40.61
N ARG A 814 18.48 19.97 41.71
CA ARG A 814 18.37 18.88 42.70
C ARG A 814 17.86 17.57 42.07
N LEU A 815 16.81 17.64 41.23
CA LEU A 815 16.23 16.46 40.57
C LEU A 815 17.20 15.90 39.51
N ALA A 816 17.86 16.75 38.75
CA ALA A 816 18.85 16.34 37.75
C ALA A 816 20.09 15.69 38.40
N ALA A 817 20.56 16.22 39.50
CA ALA A 817 21.64 15.61 40.28
C ALA A 817 21.24 14.26 40.88
N ARG A 818 19.98 14.11 41.33
CA ARG A 818 19.45 12.82 41.78
C ARG A 818 19.37 11.79 40.65
N TRP A 819 18.99 12.19 39.46
CA TRP A 819 18.98 11.32 38.28
C TRP A 819 20.41 10.94 37.85
N GLY A 820 21.30 11.91 37.75
CA GLY A 820 22.75 11.70 37.63
C GLY A 820 23.28 11.72 36.19
N THR A 821 22.48 12.05 35.16
CA THR A 821 22.99 12.18 33.78
C THR A 821 23.59 13.57 33.55
N ARG A 822 24.65 13.63 32.74
CA ARG A 822 25.33 14.88 32.39
C ARG A 822 24.45 15.84 31.58
N SER A 823 23.65 15.30 30.65
CA SER A 823 22.72 16.13 29.88
C SER A 823 21.67 16.81 30.74
N ALA A 824 21.05 16.08 31.67
CA ALA A 824 20.05 16.67 32.56
C ALA A 824 20.67 17.66 33.55
N LEU A 825 21.79 17.30 34.16
CA LEU A 825 22.47 18.15 35.13
C LEU A 825 22.97 19.45 34.49
N GLY A 826 23.71 19.35 33.38
CA GLY A 826 24.27 20.54 32.71
C GLY A 826 23.20 21.46 32.15
N ARG A 827 22.05 20.91 31.69
CA ARG A 827 20.90 21.71 31.27
C ARG A 827 20.25 22.44 32.45
N ALA A 828 20.13 21.78 33.59
CA ALA A 828 19.61 22.40 34.82
C ALA A 828 20.54 23.49 35.38
N GLU A 829 21.87 23.25 35.35
CA GLU A 829 22.90 24.23 35.69
C GLU A 829 22.86 25.45 34.74
N LEU A 830 22.68 25.24 33.44
CA LEU A 830 22.49 26.30 32.46
C LEU A 830 21.24 27.15 32.79
N GLY A 831 20.12 26.52 33.09
CA GLY A 831 18.89 27.22 33.48
C GLY A 831 19.09 28.04 34.76
N LEU A 832 19.83 27.51 35.75
CA LEU A 832 20.19 28.25 36.97
C LEU A 832 21.13 29.43 36.67
N ALA A 833 22.14 29.25 35.81
CA ALA A 833 23.06 30.28 35.39
C ALA A 833 22.39 31.47 34.69
N VAL A 834 21.30 31.21 33.96
CA VAL A 834 20.51 32.28 33.30
C VAL A 834 19.81 33.16 34.34
N VAL A 835 19.29 32.57 35.42
CA VAL A 835 18.45 33.25 36.40
C VAL A 835 19.24 33.90 37.51
N ILE A 836 20.40 33.30 37.90
CA ILE A 836 21.19 33.76 39.02
C ILE A 836 21.99 35.03 38.65
N ARG A 837 22.08 36.00 39.60
CA ARG A 837 22.82 37.23 39.39
C ARG A 837 24.27 37.16 39.94
N GLU A 838 24.45 36.40 41.00
CA GLU A 838 25.75 36.23 41.68
C GLU A 838 26.56 35.10 41.03
N ASN A 839 27.84 35.33 40.80
CA ASN A 839 28.73 34.34 40.17
C ASN A 839 28.23 33.73 38.87
N ARG A 840 27.46 34.48 38.10
CA ARG A 840 26.80 34.05 36.88
C ARG A 840 27.78 33.38 35.91
N THR A 841 28.93 33.95 35.68
CA THR A 841 29.97 33.43 34.79
C THR A 841 30.51 32.07 35.24
N GLU A 842 30.67 31.84 36.55
CA GLU A 842 31.09 30.56 37.10
C GLU A 842 30.03 29.46 36.88
N HIS A 843 28.78 29.81 37.07
CA HIS A 843 27.66 28.89 36.79
C HIS A 843 27.60 28.51 35.34
N PHE A 844 27.83 29.45 34.41
CA PHE A 844 27.90 29.11 32.99
C PHE A 844 29.10 28.23 32.66
N ARG A 845 30.29 28.45 33.29
CA ARG A 845 31.47 27.58 33.13
C ARG A 845 31.17 26.16 33.61
N ALA A 846 30.52 26.02 34.76
CA ALA A 846 30.10 24.72 35.28
C ALA A 846 29.14 24.00 34.30
N ALA A 847 28.13 24.68 33.80
CA ALA A 847 27.20 24.13 32.82
C ALA A 847 27.92 23.72 31.52
N VAL A 848 28.84 24.54 31.00
CA VAL A 848 29.65 24.20 29.80
C VAL A 848 30.53 22.97 30.08
N ALA A 849 31.18 22.87 31.23
CA ALA A 849 32.00 21.72 31.58
C ALA A 849 31.17 20.43 31.64
N THR A 850 30.02 20.45 32.34
CA THR A 850 29.10 19.31 32.44
C THR A 850 28.54 18.89 31.07
N LEU A 851 28.12 19.86 30.25
CA LEU A 851 27.53 19.59 28.92
C LEU A 851 28.55 19.16 27.87
N SER A 852 29.83 19.54 28.02
CA SER A 852 30.89 19.15 27.06
C SER A 852 31.07 17.63 26.96
N GLU A 853 30.77 16.89 28.01
CA GLU A 853 30.84 15.44 28.11
C GLU A 853 29.48 14.76 27.95
N SER A 854 28.47 15.48 27.43
CA SER A 854 27.10 14.97 27.21
C SER A 854 26.76 14.90 25.74
N PRO A 855 25.74 14.07 25.35
CA PRO A 855 25.21 14.05 23.99
C PRO A 855 24.36 15.28 23.64
N ALA A 856 24.03 16.18 24.60
CA ALA A 856 23.11 17.30 24.43
C ALA A 856 23.77 18.50 23.71
N ARG A 857 24.13 18.36 22.44
CA ARG A 857 24.90 19.32 21.66
C ARG A 857 24.24 20.70 21.52
N THR A 858 22.93 20.75 21.42
CA THR A 858 22.17 22.00 21.33
C THR A 858 22.32 22.81 22.64
N ASP A 859 22.18 22.14 23.80
CA ASP A 859 22.29 22.77 25.08
C ASP A 859 23.76 23.21 25.36
N TYR A 860 24.72 22.38 24.94
CA TYR A 860 26.16 22.74 25.00
C TYR A 860 26.46 24.01 24.21
N THR A 861 25.99 24.08 22.94
CA THR A 861 26.19 25.26 22.09
C THR A 861 25.55 26.50 22.73
N ARG A 862 24.34 26.38 23.27
CA ARG A 862 23.68 27.46 23.98
C ARG A 862 24.51 27.91 25.22
N ALA A 863 24.99 26.97 26.04
CA ALA A 863 25.79 27.27 27.22
C ALA A 863 27.10 28.03 26.89
N VAL A 864 27.77 27.64 25.80
CA VAL A 864 28.98 28.34 25.31
C VAL A 864 28.66 29.76 24.87
N LEU A 865 27.55 29.99 24.16
CA LEU A 865 27.14 31.33 23.71
C LEU A 865 26.78 32.24 24.89
N GLU A 866 26.04 31.71 25.86
CA GLU A 866 25.67 32.42 27.10
C GLU A 866 26.92 32.77 27.97
N LEU A 867 27.87 31.82 28.04
CA LEU A 867 29.14 32.05 28.74
C LEU A 867 29.94 33.21 28.09
N ALA A 868 30.12 33.17 26.78
CA ALA A 868 30.82 34.20 26.04
C ALA A 868 30.16 35.58 26.21
N SER A 869 28.82 35.63 26.17
CA SER A 869 28.09 36.87 26.46
C SER A 869 28.29 37.37 27.88
N ALA A 870 28.29 36.48 28.88
CA ALA A 870 28.49 36.81 30.27
C ALA A 870 29.93 37.31 30.56
N GLU A 871 30.93 36.68 29.95
CA GLU A 871 32.35 37.10 30.05
C GLU A 871 32.58 38.47 29.42
N SER A 872 31.98 38.75 28.27
CA SER A 872 32.07 40.07 27.64
C SER A 872 31.46 41.16 28.53
N ALA A 873 30.26 40.95 29.04
CA ALA A 873 29.55 41.87 29.94
C ALA A 873 30.36 42.09 31.27
N GLU A 874 31.03 41.07 31.77
CA GLU A 874 31.85 41.17 32.96
C GLU A 874 33.15 41.96 32.69
N ALA A 875 33.78 41.77 31.53
CA ALA A 875 34.94 42.54 31.10
C ALA A 875 34.61 44.03 30.93
N GLU A 876 33.47 44.34 30.27
CA GLU A 876 32.95 45.70 30.14
C GLU A 876 32.69 46.33 31.51
N ARG A 877 32.10 45.60 32.44
CA ARG A 877 31.82 46.07 33.80
C ARG A 877 33.12 46.37 34.59
N ARG A 878 34.11 45.48 34.47
CA ARG A 878 35.43 45.69 35.10
C ARG A 878 36.13 46.91 34.52
N THR A 879 36.04 47.10 33.20
CA THR A 879 36.60 48.27 32.51
C THR A 879 35.90 49.57 32.97
N ALA A 880 34.56 49.55 33.05
CA ALA A 880 33.78 50.69 33.54
C ALA A 880 34.12 51.04 35.02
N LEU A 881 34.27 50.03 35.88
CA LEU A 881 34.68 50.23 37.28
C LEU A 881 36.11 50.75 37.39
N ALA A 882 37.07 50.30 36.58
CA ALA A 882 38.44 50.81 36.53
C ALA A 882 38.49 52.26 36.05
N LEU A 883 37.66 52.63 35.07
CA LEU A 883 37.50 53.99 34.58
C LEU A 883 36.87 54.94 35.63
N THR A 884 35.88 54.45 36.38
CA THR A 884 35.27 55.22 37.47
C THR A 884 36.20 55.37 38.66
N SER A 885 36.98 54.35 39.05
CA SER A 885 37.93 54.41 40.08
C SER A 885 39.10 55.30 39.73
N ARG A 886 39.57 55.32 38.47
CA ARG A 886 40.60 56.26 37.98
C ARG A 886 40.07 57.71 38.01
N ARG A 887 38.78 57.96 37.64
CA ARG A 887 38.18 59.31 37.76
C ARG A 887 38.07 59.77 39.23
N ALA A 888 37.71 58.86 40.13
CA ALA A 888 37.69 59.19 41.57
C ALA A 888 39.10 59.49 42.15
N SER A 889 40.19 58.86 41.68
CA SER A 889 41.56 59.11 42.08
C SER A 889 42.14 60.40 41.53
N THR A 890 41.63 60.96 40.41
CA THR A 890 42.11 62.22 39.80
C THR A 890 41.30 63.43 40.27
N ALA A 891 40.19 63.28 41.01
CA ALA A 891 39.41 64.36 41.58
C ALA A 891 39.68 64.42 43.08
N GLY A 892 40.82 64.99 43.49
CA GLY A 892 41.11 65.34 44.87
C GLY A 892 40.10 66.31 45.43
N GLY A 893 39.29 65.91 46.42
CA GLY A 893 38.63 66.75 47.40
C GLY A 893 37.30 67.44 47.01
N VAL A 894 36.29 66.71 46.53
CA VAL A 894 34.91 67.14 46.72
C VAL A 894 34.07 65.86 47.05
N ALA A 895 33.41 65.90 48.20
CA ALA A 895 32.52 64.82 48.61
C ALA A 895 31.48 64.57 47.55
N PRO A 896 31.30 63.32 47.16
CA PRO A 896 30.31 63.02 46.16
C PRO A 896 28.90 63.16 46.74
N GLY A 897 28.06 64.03 46.10
CA GLY A 897 26.66 64.01 46.29
C GLY A 897 26.09 62.69 45.76
N PRO A 898 24.94 62.25 46.20
CA PRO A 898 24.36 60.96 45.80
C PRO A 898 24.21 60.87 44.29
N LEU A 899 24.83 59.87 43.68
CA LEU A 899 24.67 59.55 42.25
C LEU A 899 23.19 59.30 41.96
N PRO A 900 22.63 59.89 40.89
CA PRO A 900 21.28 59.60 40.49
C PRO A 900 21.17 58.10 40.11
N GLY A 901 20.17 57.46 40.69
CA GLY A 901 19.87 56.09 40.47
C GLY A 901 19.60 55.85 38.99
N PHE A 902 20.30 54.85 38.43
CA PHE A 902 19.93 54.25 37.16
C PHE A 902 18.63 53.41 37.38
N SER A 903 17.50 54.11 37.34
CA SER A 903 16.20 53.49 37.27
C SER A 903 15.37 54.42 36.43
N GLN A 904 15.41 54.19 35.13
CA GLN A 904 14.32 54.52 34.21
C GLN A 904 14.60 53.94 32.83
N ALA A 905 13.74 52.98 32.47
CA ALA A 905 13.56 52.65 31.06
C ALA A 905 13.18 53.89 30.26
N PRO A 906 13.64 54.05 29.02
CA PRO A 906 13.25 55.17 28.22
C PRO A 906 11.75 55.14 27.92
N PRO A 907 11.03 56.27 27.92
CA PRO A 907 9.62 56.33 27.64
C PRO A 907 9.34 56.00 26.20
N ALA A 908 8.28 55.30 25.93
CA ALA A 908 7.77 54.99 24.62
C ALA A 908 7.46 56.29 23.86
N PRO A 909 7.84 56.45 22.61
CA PRO A 909 7.41 57.56 21.76
C PRO A 909 5.96 57.33 21.31
N ALA A 910 5.16 58.39 21.53
CA ALA A 910 3.81 58.52 21.07
C ALA A 910 3.72 58.53 19.54
N GLY A 911 2.78 57.79 19.03
CA GLY A 911 2.00 57.85 17.81
C GLY A 911 2.60 58.43 16.53
N VAL A 912 2.78 57.57 15.55
CA VAL A 912 2.73 57.93 14.10
C VAL A 912 1.99 56.79 13.35
N PRO A 913 1.13 57.15 12.33
CA PRO A 913 0.17 56.23 11.72
C PRO A 913 0.80 55.29 10.67
N PRO A 914 0.07 54.31 10.14
CA PRO A 914 0.63 53.17 9.44
C PRO A 914 1.02 53.49 8.01
N GLY A 915 2.27 53.23 7.68
CA GLY A 915 2.82 53.21 6.34
C GLY A 915 3.60 51.96 6.05
N ARG A 916 3.29 51.35 4.94
CA ARG A 916 3.86 50.14 4.36
C ARG A 916 5.40 50.09 4.37
N GLY A 917 6.00 48.95 4.74
CA GLY A 917 7.40 48.69 4.43
C GLY A 917 8.09 47.72 5.39
N ALA A 918 8.68 46.72 4.85
CA ALA A 918 9.43 45.62 5.43
C ALA A 918 10.16 45.92 6.74
N ALA A 919 10.05 45.01 7.71
CA ALA A 919 10.82 44.99 8.95
C ALA A 919 12.33 44.80 8.64
N PRO A 920 13.22 45.55 9.25
CA PRO A 920 14.65 45.31 9.12
C PRO A 920 15.11 44.24 10.09
N HIS A 921 15.85 43.26 9.56
CA HIS A 921 16.64 42.34 10.33
C HIS A 921 17.64 43.09 11.26
N PRO A 922 17.99 42.54 12.41
CA PRO A 922 19.02 43.14 13.28
C PRO A 922 20.34 43.21 12.51
N ARG A 923 20.93 44.39 12.46
CA ARG A 923 22.22 44.64 11.82
C ARG A 923 23.33 43.87 12.57
N PRO A 924 24.16 43.13 11.84
CA PRO A 924 25.40 42.60 12.39
C PRO A 924 26.39 43.72 12.73
N PRO A 925 27.36 43.52 13.64
CA PRO A 925 28.33 44.50 13.99
C PRO A 925 29.12 45.01 12.76
N ALA A 926 29.44 46.27 12.74
CA ALA A 926 30.13 46.93 11.65
C ALA A 926 31.46 46.24 11.33
N GLY A 927 31.50 45.50 10.21
CA GLY A 927 32.69 44.79 9.74
C GLY A 927 32.49 43.68 8.76
N TRP A 928 31.33 42.98 8.80
CA TRP A 928 31.09 41.82 7.95
C TRP A 928 29.72 41.85 7.20
N PRO A 929 29.44 42.90 6.45
CA PRO A 929 28.08 43.22 6.05
C PRO A 929 27.52 42.43 4.83
N ALA A 930 28.26 41.45 4.29
CA ALA A 930 27.89 40.77 3.05
C ALA A 930 27.87 39.22 3.14
N LEU A 931 28.07 38.67 4.31
CA LEU A 931 28.12 37.20 4.47
C LEU A 931 26.73 36.62 4.77
N SER A 932 26.42 35.49 4.15
CA SER A 932 25.26 34.70 4.58
C SER A 932 25.47 34.10 5.97
N PRO A 933 24.44 33.72 6.72
CA PRO A 933 24.59 33.10 8.05
C PRO A 933 25.56 31.91 8.05
N ALA A 934 25.49 31.03 7.05
CA ALA A 934 26.38 29.88 6.92
C ALA A 934 27.85 30.27 6.58
N GLU A 935 28.05 31.32 5.78
CA GLU A 935 29.39 31.87 5.50
C GLU A 935 29.96 32.57 6.73
N HIS A 936 29.13 33.31 7.47
CA HIS A 936 29.53 34.01 8.70
C HIS A 936 29.96 33.02 9.78
N GLU A 937 29.21 31.96 10.03
CA GLU A 937 29.53 30.90 10.97
C GLU A 937 30.83 30.18 10.60
N THR A 938 30.99 29.82 9.32
CA THR A 938 32.22 29.21 8.78
C THR A 938 33.42 30.16 8.94
N ALA A 939 33.24 31.47 8.71
CA ALA A 939 34.28 32.49 8.85
C ALA A 939 34.71 32.65 10.31
N LEU A 940 33.78 32.67 11.27
CA LEU A 940 34.08 32.76 12.69
C LEU A 940 34.91 31.57 13.17
N LEU A 941 34.57 30.36 12.79
CA LEU A 941 35.32 29.14 13.14
C LEU A 941 36.70 29.11 12.47
N ALA A 942 36.79 29.60 11.24
CA ALA A 942 38.10 29.72 10.58
C ALA A 942 38.99 30.81 11.19
N ALA A 943 38.42 31.93 11.63
CA ALA A 943 39.12 32.99 12.32
C ALA A 943 39.58 32.57 13.72
N SER A 944 38.87 31.66 14.38
CA SER A 944 39.29 31.07 15.69
C SER A 944 40.37 30.01 15.59
N GLY A 945 40.83 29.66 14.38
CA GLY A 945 41.97 28.78 14.16
C GLY A 945 41.67 27.34 13.77
N LEU A 946 40.41 26.91 13.74
CA LEU A 946 40.04 25.53 13.44
C LEU A 946 40.42 25.15 12.02
N ALA A 947 40.94 23.94 11.78
CA ALA A 947 41.21 23.43 10.45
C ALA A 947 39.90 23.15 9.66
N ASN A 948 39.95 23.14 8.33
CA ASN A 948 38.73 22.89 7.53
C ASN A 948 38.02 21.59 7.84
N ARG A 949 38.77 20.57 8.26
CA ARG A 949 38.23 19.27 8.68
C ARG A 949 37.48 19.36 9.99
N GLU A 950 37.98 20.15 10.94
CA GLU A 950 37.37 20.41 12.23
C GLU A 950 36.09 21.26 12.06
N ILE A 951 36.16 22.29 11.19
CA ILE A 951 35.01 23.12 10.83
C ILE A 951 33.94 22.25 10.17
N ALA A 952 34.32 21.35 9.27
CA ALA A 952 33.41 20.43 8.58
C ALA A 952 32.71 19.51 9.59
N THR A 953 33.44 18.99 10.57
CA THR A 953 32.89 18.17 11.64
C THR A 953 31.97 19.00 12.55
N THR A 954 32.37 20.20 12.93
CA THR A 954 31.59 21.08 13.81
C THR A 954 30.28 21.54 13.18
N LEU A 955 30.31 21.86 11.90
CA LEU A 955 29.12 22.30 11.15
C LEU A 955 28.35 21.16 10.48
N SER A 956 28.75 19.91 10.68
CA SER A 956 28.14 18.72 10.06
C SER A 956 28.01 18.82 8.53
N VAL A 957 29.04 19.39 7.88
CA VAL A 957 29.13 19.56 6.41
C VAL A 957 30.39 18.87 5.87
N THR A 958 30.48 18.72 4.57
CA THR A 958 31.69 18.17 3.94
C THR A 958 32.83 19.20 3.95
N THR A 959 34.08 18.75 4.02
CA THR A 959 35.25 19.63 3.92
C THR A 959 35.21 20.49 2.65
N ARG A 960 34.69 19.94 1.56
CA ARG A 960 34.48 20.67 0.30
C ARG A 960 33.46 21.81 0.43
N ALA A 961 32.40 21.63 1.22
CA ALA A 961 31.43 22.68 1.49
C ALA A 961 32.05 23.83 2.31
N VAL A 962 32.92 23.51 3.28
CA VAL A 962 33.70 24.50 4.07
C VAL A 962 34.61 25.30 3.15
N GLU A 963 35.33 24.64 2.25
CA GLU A 963 36.22 25.30 1.27
C GLU A 963 35.46 26.27 0.37
N LEU A 964 34.30 25.86 -0.15
CA LEU A 964 33.45 26.72 -0.98
C LEU A 964 32.92 27.92 -0.21
N ARG A 965 32.49 27.72 1.05
CA ARG A 965 32.02 28.82 1.92
C ARG A 965 33.16 29.79 2.24
N LEU A 966 34.33 29.31 2.60
CA LEU A 966 35.52 30.17 2.86
C LEU A 966 35.94 30.91 1.60
N SER A 967 35.93 30.29 0.43
CA SER A 967 36.19 30.97 -0.84
C SER A 967 35.17 32.08 -1.13
N GLY A 968 33.90 31.85 -0.79
CA GLY A 968 32.83 32.86 -0.82
C GLY A 968 33.12 34.03 0.15
N VAL A 969 33.52 33.72 1.39
CA VAL A 969 33.87 34.68 2.44
C VAL A 969 35.05 35.53 2.01
N TYR A 970 36.16 34.95 1.54
CA TYR A 970 37.37 35.70 1.12
C TYR A 970 37.06 36.63 -0.04
N ARG A 971 36.27 36.21 -1.02
CA ARG A 971 35.81 37.04 -2.12
C ARG A 971 34.93 38.22 -1.67
N LYS A 972 33.97 37.95 -0.76
CA LYS A 972 33.01 38.98 -0.27
C LYS A 972 33.67 39.99 0.65
N LEU A 973 34.62 39.57 1.48
CA LEU A 973 35.38 40.44 2.37
C LEU A 973 36.62 41.03 1.70
N ARG A 974 36.94 40.68 0.45
CA ARG A 974 38.10 41.12 -0.35
C ARG A 974 39.44 40.83 0.38
N ILE A 975 39.56 39.67 1.00
CA ILE A 975 40.72 39.19 1.71
C ILE A 975 41.39 38.04 0.96
N ARG A 976 42.70 37.81 1.16
CA ARG A 976 43.51 36.84 0.44
C ARG A 976 43.53 35.47 1.10
N GLY A 977 43.07 35.36 2.37
CA GLY A 977 43.09 34.10 3.04
C GLY A 977 42.79 34.16 4.56
N ARG A 978 43.06 33.07 5.23
CA ARG A 978 42.68 32.84 6.64
C ARG A 978 43.45 33.77 7.60
N GLU A 979 44.69 34.17 7.31
CA GLU A 979 45.45 35.08 8.15
C GLU A 979 44.83 36.47 8.18
N GLU A 980 44.43 36.99 7.03
CA GLU A 980 43.71 38.25 6.92
C GLU A 980 42.35 38.21 7.58
N LEU A 981 41.66 37.03 7.52
CA LEU A 981 40.40 36.83 8.20
C LEU A 981 40.54 36.87 9.74
N ARG A 982 41.63 36.30 10.26
CA ARG A 982 42.01 36.44 11.68
C ARG A 982 42.30 37.86 12.09
N ALA A 983 43.06 38.61 11.28
CA ALA A 983 43.37 40.00 11.51
C ALA A 983 42.12 40.88 11.57
N LEU A 984 41.12 40.63 10.72
CA LEU A 984 39.82 41.30 10.73
C LEU A 984 39.00 41.04 12.00
N ARG A 985 39.18 39.89 12.65
CA ARG A 985 38.48 39.57 13.90
C ARG A 985 39.11 40.27 15.11
N TYR A 986 40.42 40.43 15.11
CA TYR A 986 41.15 40.98 16.26
C TYR A 986 41.57 42.44 16.09
N GLY A 987 41.08 43.19 15.07
CA GLY A 987 41.31 44.58 14.83
C GLY A 987 42.75 45.07 15.17
N PRO A 988 43.32 46.04 14.53
CA PRO A 988 44.58 46.56 14.96
C PRO A 988 44.40 47.29 16.31
N GLU A 989 44.62 46.63 17.43
CA GLU A 989 44.86 47.32 18.67
C GLU A 989 46.28 47.84 18.64
N GLY A 990 46.41 49.15 18.58
CA GLY A 990 47.32 49.98 19.26
C GLY A 990 48.78 50.01 18.74
N GLY A 991 49.03 50.98 18.01
CA GLY A 991 50.28 51.78 18.19
C GLY A 991 50.07 52.85 19.24
#